data_147b355a12210b980b0daf41c4310cb5
#
_entry.id   147b355a12210b980b0daf41c4310cb5
#
_cell.length_a   1.000
_cell.length_b   1.000
_cell.length_c   1.000
_cell.angle_alpha   90.00
_cell.angle_beta   90.00
_cell.angle_gamma   90.00
#
_symmetry.space_group_name_H-M   'P 1'
#
loop_
_entity.id
_entity.type
_entity.pdbx_description
1 polymer ?
#
loop_
_entity_poly.entity_id
_entity_poly.type
_entity_poly.pdbx_seq_one_letter_code
_entity_poly.pdbx_strand_id
1 'polypeptide(L)'
;MLKTSPFSPEASLLMSLRNVLLLVALLTRSPSLFAAEPAKAEAELNSDGPAAGHSYHGEAFNEGPRQAAVLIEGMSPIKFETSAKTPAAQKFIEQGIAQLHGFWYLEAERSFRQAAKEDPELAIAYWGMTMANANNTSRARGFIDKAMELRKTNTTRRETLYIEALDRLIPKPKNDDKKDDKKPDREAEREDKKKRTERYLSDMERLLHDFPDDIEARALLALQLWLAERSGVKITSRYAVNALLGEVFTANPMHPAHHYRIHLWDSARPDNAVQSAAMCGPSSPGIAHMWHMPGHIYSKLKRYNDAAWQQEASARVDHAHMIRTRLMPDQIHNFAHNNEWLVRNLIHVGRVQDALDLSRNLISLPQHPRYNTWNKRGSYKYGRQRLIQTLTEYALWDELIKEAGGNYLQPTEDDTQQEEWLGWLAVAQFMTGDTKQASRTLRSLQRRSLVLQTTVLDLEDQQADEAENKDKTDEKPKDSDESKTAEKPEEQEKPSPTLDEVKRHITQLDQILARVRSAEAVKKKDLKVFNDQLPKGRLNPLIQAQWQAEIGQVDEGIKLAEKAVKDSSSQVRPLAVLVDLLWKKGNKDEAKKHFSTLQKTANAADLNTPMLAKLAPVAKAVGAKTDWRLPDPPKEDLGDRPPLNELGPFRWQPYQAPTWGAKSPDGKLVAGEEFDGKPRIIIFYLGFGCLHCIEQIHKFSPLYDDYKKAGIDVVAISTETVEELNEGLKNYGEAINIPLLSNGDKHIFKQFRCWDDFEDQPLHGTFLIDHRGKVRWQDISYEPFNDAEFLLKESKRLLALP
;
A
#
# COMPACT_ATOMS: atom_id res chain seq x y z
N MET A 1 -8.00 -51.38 -17.31
CA MET A 1 -9.19 -50.56 -17.59
C MET A 1 -9.23 -49.41 -16.61
N LEU A 2 -8.74 -48.27 -17.03
CA LEU A 2 -8.64 -47.04 -16.26
C LEU A 2 -9.93 -46.26 -16.45
N LYS A 3 -10.59 -45.85 -15.38
CA LYS A 3 -11.62 -44.82 -15.43
C LYS A 3 -11.04 -43.56 -14.77
N THR A 4 -10.69 -42.61 -15.58
CA THR A 4 -10.37 -41.22 -15.22
C THR A 4 -11.68 -40.44 -15.02
N SER A 5 -11.78 -39.76 -13.91
CA SER A 5 -12.77 -38.70 -13.66
C SER A 5 -12.09 -37.34 -13.84
N PRO A 6 -12.68 -36.38 -14.58
CA PRO A 6 -12.03 -35.13 -14.89
C PRO A 6 -12.25 -34.11 -13.77
N PHE A 7 -11.17 -33.60 -13.21
CA PHE A 7 -11.20 -32.36 -12.44
C PHE A 7 -11.31 -31.17 -13.40
N SER A 8 -12.34 -30.40 -13.25
CA SER A 8 -12.57 -29.17 -14.02
C SER A 8 -11.48 -28.11 -13.74
N PRO A 9 -10.89 -27.50 -14.78
CA PRO A 9 -9.85 -26.47 -14.65
C PRO A 9 -10.34 -25.12 -14.08
N GLU A 10 -11.64 -24.90 -14.01
CA GLU A 10 -12.23 -23.58 -13.74
C GLU A 10 -12.06 -23.08 -12.29
N ALA A 11 -12.05 -23.96 -11.30
CA ALA A 11 -11.91 -23.55 -9.90
C ALA A 11 -10.48 -23.09 -9.53
N SER A 12 -9.46 -23.63 -10.18
CA SER A 12 -8.06 -23.20 -10.01
C SER A 12 -7.79 -21.88 -10.73
N LEU A 13 -8.45 -21.63 -11.86
CA LEU A 13 -8.31 -20.41 -12.62
C LEU A 13 -8.92 -19.19 -11.88
N LEU A 14 -10.05 -19.39 -11.21
CA LEU A 14 -10.75 -18.34 -10.44
C LEU A 14 -9.95 -17.90 -9.19
N MET A 15 -9.24 -18.79 -8.53
CA MET A 15 -8.36 -18.43 -7.39
C MET A 15 -7.06 -17.76 -7.85
N SER A 16 -6.50 -18.17 -8.98
CA SER A 16 -5.31 -17.54 -9.58
C SER A 16 -5.66 -16.15 -10.15
N LEU A 17 -6.80 -16.01 -10.82
CA LEU A 17 -7.30 -14.73 -11.31
C LEU A 17 -7.62 -13.72 -10.18
N ARG A 18 -8.09 -14.20 -9.03
CA ARG A 18 -8.40 -13.33 -7.89
C ARG A 18 -7.13 -12.75 -7.22
N ASN A 19 -6.04 -13.50 -7.18
CA ASN A 19 -4.76 -13.03 -6.63
C ASN A 19 -3.98 -12.18 -7.65
N VAL A 20 -4.11 -12.45 -8.95
CA VAL A 20 -3.54 -11.64 -10.03
C VAL A 20 -4.36 -10.36 -10.26
N LEU A 21 -5.69 -10.42 -10.15
CA LEU A 21 -6.57 -9.25 -10.15
C LEU A 21 -6.30 -8.32 -8.95
N LEU A 22 -5.82 -8.85 -7.81
CA LEU A 22 -5.44 -8.04 -6.66
C LEU A 22 -4.16 -7.22 -6.90
N LEU A 23 -3.22 -7.71 -7.69
CA LEU A 23 -2.04 -6.94 -8.11
C LEU A 23 -2.38 -5.97 -9.27
N VAL A 24 -3.31 -6.38 -10.17
CA VAL A 24 -3.76 -5.60 -11.34
C VAL A 24 -4.69 -4.46 -10.94
N ALA A 25 -5.53 -4.64 -9.91
CA ALA A 25 -6.40 -3.56 -9.42
C ALA A 25 -5.62 -2.42 -8.75
N LEU A 26 -4.37 -2.65 -8.33
CA LEU A 26 -3.46 -1.58 -7.88
C LEU A 26 -2.91 -0.72 -9.03
N LEU A 27 -2.97 -1.22 -10.28
CA LEU A 27 -2.40 -0.54 -11.44
C LEU A 27 -3.44 -0.01 -12.44
N THR A 28 -4.74 -0.32 -12.29
CA THR A 28 -5.74 0.00 -13.32
C THR A 28 -6.95 0.82 -12.84
N ARG A 29 -7.00 1.22 -11.59
CA ARG A 29 -7.94 2.25 -11.16
C ARG A 29 -7.17 3.55 -10.96
N SER A 30 -7.08 4.33 -12.02
CA SER A 30 -6.92 5.77 -11.91
C SER A 30 -8.04 6.29 -11.02
N PRO A 31 -7.77 7.14 -10.05
CA PRO A 31 -8.77 8.01 -9.49
C PRO A 31 -9.03 9.14 -10.50
N SER A 32 -9.78 8.85 -11.56
CA SER A 32 -10.47 9.88 -12.30
C SER A 32 -11.80 10.15 -11.57
N LEU A 33 -11.72 10.79 -10.45
CA LEU A 33 -12.84 11.49 -9.80
C LEU A 33 -12.19 12.35 -8.70
N PHE A 34 -12.05 13.54 -9.02
CA PHE A 34 -11.87 14.81 -8.35
C PHE A 34 -10.85 15.66 -9.11
N ALA A 35 -11.18 15.98 -10.38
CA ALA A 35 -10.94 17.32 -10.84
C ALA A 35 -12.28 18.03 -10.61
N ALA A 36 -12.46 18.60 -9.43
CA ALA A 36 -13.31 19.76 -9.35
C ALA A 36 -12.65 20.80 -10.24
N GLU A 37 -13.35 21.25 -11.28
CA GLU A 37 -12.93 22.43 -12.03
C GLU A 37 -12.74 23.55 -11.02
N PRO A 38 -11.58 24.23 -11.01
CA PRO A 38 -11.46 25.45 -10.26
C PRO A 38 -12.45 26.45 -10.88
N ALA A 39 -13.38 26.93 -10.08
CA ALA A 39 -14.17 28.09 -10.42
C ALA A 39 -13.20 29.17 -10.94
N LYS A 40 -13.46 29.67 -12.16
CA LYS A 40 -12.76 30.79 -12.73
C LYS A 40 -12.91 32.00 -11.81
N ALA A 41 -11.94 32.24 -10.98
CA ALA A 41 -11.65 33.51 -10.39
C ALA A 41 -10.53 34.11 -11.23
N GLU A 42 -10.93 34.84 -12.30
CA GLU A 42 -10.07 35.78 -12.99
C GLU A 42 -9.77 36.93 -12.01
N ALA A 43 -8.63 36.84 -11.35
CA ALA A 43 -7.93 38.00 -10.82
C ALA A 43 -6.57 38.03 -11.52
N GLU A 44 -6.47 38.87 -12.54
CA GLU A 44 -5.20 39.27 -13.15
C GLU A 44 -4.27 39.84 -12.07
N LEU A 45 -3.36 39.05 -11.59
CA LEU A 45 -2.07 39.47 -11.03
C LEU A 45 -1.01 39.05 -12.04
N ASN A 46 -0.51 40.04 -12.79
CA ASN A 46 0.62 39.89 -13.70
C ASN A 46 1.86 39.41 -12.94
N SER A 47 2.10 38.12 -12.94
CA SER A 47 3.42 37.53 -12.69
C SER A 47 3.68 36.53 -13.81
N ASP A 48 4.74 36.73 -14.58
CA ASP A 48 5.20 35.88 -15.70
C ASP A 48 5.72 34.50 -15.24
N GLY A 49 5.30 33.98 -14.09
CA GLY A 49 5.77 32.74 -13.49
C GLY A 49 4.64 31.80 -13.02
N PRO A 50 4.94 30.51 -12.74
CA PRO A 50 3.95 29.57 -12.19
C PRO A 50 3.50 30.00 -10.78
N ALA A 51 2.36 29.50 -10.32
CA ALA A 51 1.88 29.71 -8.96
C ALA A 51 2.94 29.27 -7.92
N ALA A 52 2.94 29.89 -6.75
CA ALA A 52 3.91 29.60 -5.70
C ALA A 52 3.92 28.10 -5.34
N GLY A 53 5.11 27.49 -5.28
CA GLY A 53 5.31 26.05 -5.06
C GLY A 53 5.23 25.19 -6.31
N HIS A 54 4.65 25.70 -7.40
CA HIS A 54 4.58 24.99 -8.69
C HIS A 54 5.91 25.03 -9.44
N SER A 55 6.16 24.02 -10.27
CA SER A 55 7.38 23.86 -11.02
C SER A 55 7.46 24.80 -12.24
N TYR A 56 8.62 25.43 -12.45
CA TYR A 56 8.94 26.19 -13.66
C TYR A 56 9.06 25.31 -14.91
N HIS A 57 9.24 24.00 -14.74
CA HIS A 57 9.32 23.02 -15.83
C HIS A 57 7.94 22.48 -16.26
N GLY A 58 6.84 22.94 -15.63
CA GLY A 58 5.47 22.62 -15.99
C GLY A 58 4.84 21.54 -15.09
N GLU A 59 3.54 21.27 -15.32
CA GLU A 59 2.70 20.44 -14.45
C GLU A 59 3.24 19.03 -14.19
N ALA A 60 3.90 18.41 -15.16
CA ALA A 60 4.47 17.07 -14.97
C ALA A 60 5.50 17.01 -13.84
N PHE A 61 6.11 18.14 -13.47
CA PHE A 61 7.10 18.26 -12.41
C PHE A 61 6.51 18.67 -11.06
N ASN A 62 5.29 19.13 -10.99
CA ASN A 62 4.64 19.53 -9.73
C ASN A 62 4.62 18.36 -8.73
N GLU A 63 4.13 17.20 -9.16
CA GLU A 63 4.15 15.97 -8.37
C GLU A 63 5.48 15.23 -8.49
N GLY A 64 5.67 14.24 -7.61
CA GLY A 64 6.86 13.40 -7.59
C GLY A 64 7.94 13.92 -6.64
N PRO A 65 9.16 13.39 -6.73
CA PRO A 65 10.25 13.75 -5.82
C PRO A 65 10.79 15.15 -6.13
N ARG A 66 10.81 16.02 -5.13
CA ARG A 66 11.33 17.40 -5.24
C ARG A 66 12.69 17.55 -4.54
N GLN A 67 13.16 16.58 -3.79
CA GLN A 67 14.45 16.57 -3.10
C GLN A 67 15.50 15.87 -3.97
N ALA A 68 16.74 16.37 -3.95
CA ALA A 68 17.88 15.85 -4.69
C ALA A 68 18.10 14.34 -4.48
N ALA A 69 18.56 13.67 -5.54
CA ALA A 69 19.01 12.30 -5.44
C ALA A 69 20.42 12.23 -4.83
N VAL A 70 20.68 11.11 -4.14
CA VAL A 70 22.02 10.69 -3.75
C VAL A 70 22.33 9.35 -4.39
N LEU A 71 23.61 9.06 -4.63
CA LEU A 71 24.01 7.72 -5.05
C LEU A 71 23.82 6.76 -3.88
N ILE A 72 23.00 5.73 -4.11
CA ILE A 72 22.60 4.74 -3.10
C ILE A 72 23.51 3.51 -3.23
N GLU A 73 24.08 3.09 -2.11
CA GLU A 73 24.84 1.85 -2.06
C GLU A 73 23.94 0.63 -2.28
N GLY A 74 24.50 -0.45 -2.85
CA GLY A 74 23.74 -1.67 -3.12
C GLY A 74 22.80 -1.57 -4.33
N MET A 75 23.07 -0.67 -5.26
CA MET A 75 22.45 -0.71 -6.58
C MET A 75 23.24 -1.65 -7.50
N SER A 76 22.53 -2.35 -8.41
CA SER A 76 23.16 -3.16 -9.45
C SER A 76 24.07 -2.30 -10.34
N PRO A 77 25.26 -2.77 -10.70
CA PRO A 77 26.10 -2.08 -11.66
C PRO A 77 25.51 -2.24 -13.07
N ILE A 78 24.72 -1.27 -13.48
CA ILE A 78 24.15 -1.13 -14.82
C ILE A 78 25.16 -0.43 -15.73
N LYS A 79 25.23 -0.89 -16.97
CA LYS A 79 26.00 -0.24 -18.06
C LYS A 79 25.03 0.26 -19.12
N PHE A 80 24.72 1.53 -19.06
CA PHE A 80 23.83 2.18 -20.01
C PHE A 80 24.45 3.49 -20.49
N GLU A 81 25.41 3.37 -21.43
CA GLU A 81 26.09 4.52 -21.99
C GLU A 81 25.11 5.49 -22.65
N THR A 82 25.29 6.78 -22.40
CA THR A 82 24.43 7.85 -22.91
C THR A 82 25.25 9.01 -23.47
N SER A 83 24.56 9.97 -24.08
CA SER A 83 25.12 11.24 -24.52
C SER A 83 25.38 12.24 -23.39
N ALA A 84 25.34 11.82 -22.11
CA ALA A 84 25.53 12.69 -20.96
C ALA A 84 26.88 13.41 -21.00
N LYS A 85 26.87 14.74 -20.81
CA LYS A 85 28.07 15.61 -20.84
C LYS A 85 28.86 15.51 -19.52
N THR A 86 28.26 15.05 -18.45
CA THR A 86 28.92 14.97 -17.14
C THR A 86 28.91 13.51 -16.60
N PRO A 87 30.00 13.08 -15.92
CA PRO A 87 30.01 11.77 -15.26
C PRO A 87 28.94 11.62 -14.17
N ALA A 88 28.53 12.73 -13.55
CA ALA A 88 27.47 12.71 -12.54
C ALA A 88 26.12 12.36 -13.17
N ALA A 89 25.72 13.02 -14.26
CA ALA A 89 24.50 12.70 -15.00
C ALA A 89 24.48 11.22 -15.44
N GLN A 90 25.58 10.70 -16.00
CA GLN A 90 25.70 9.29 -16.39
C GLN A 90 25.44 8.33 -15.23
N LYS A 91 26.02 8.57 -14.05
CA LYS A 91 25.81 7.73 -12.86
C LYS A 91 24.35 7.74 -12.37
N PHE A 92 23.69 8.90 -12.42
CA PHE A 92 22.28 8.99 -12.03
C PHE A 92 21.36 8.33 -13.07
N ILE A 93 21.70 8.32 -14.35
CA ILE A 93 21.00 7.49 -15.35
C ILE A 93 21.12 6.01 -15.01
N GLU A 94 22.32 5.50 -14.78
CA GLU A 94 22.56 4.10 -14.45
C GLU A 94 21.83 3.68 -13.16
N GLN A 95 21.87 4.52 -12.11
CA GLN A 95 21.10 4.30 -10.89
C GLN A 95 19.59 4.29 -11.18
N GLY A 96 19.08 5.23 -11.94
CA GLY A 96 17.67 5.32 -12.31
C GLY A 96 17.18 4.06 -13.05
N ILE A 97 17.98 3.50 -13.94
CA ILE A 97 17.67 2.25 -14.65
C ILE A 97 17.69 1.06 -13.70
N ALA A 98 18.68 0.95 -12.80
CA ALA A 98 18.69 -0.08 -11.77
C ALA A 98 17.42 -0.03 -10.90
N GLN A 99 16.97 1.18 -10.55
CA GLN A 99 15.76 1.41 -9.78
C GLN A 99 14.49 1.09 -10.59
N LEU A 100 14.45 1.36 -11.91
CA LEU A 100 13.36 0.92 -12.78
C LEU A 100 13.24 -0.60 -12.82
N HIS A 101 14.34 -1.33 -12.91
CA HIS A 101 14.36 -2.80 -12.87
C HIS A 101 13.79 -3.33 -11.54
N GLY A 102 14.02 -2.62 -10.44
CA GLY A 102 13.44 -2.93 -9.13
C GLY A 102 12.03 -2.43 -8.90
N PHE A 103 11.37 -1.80 -9.89
CA PHE A 103 10.07 -1.12 -9.76
C PHE A 103 10.03 -0.03 -8.67
N TRP A 104 11.17 0.56 -8.40
CA TRP A 104 11.30 1.64 -7.41
C TRP A 104 11.13 3.02 -8.07
N TYR A 105 9.94 3.24 -8.60
CA TYR A 105 9.62 4.34 -9.53
C TYR A 105 9.86 5.73 -8.96
N LEU A 106 9.54 5.99 -7.67
CA LEU A 106 9.77 7.29 -7.03
C LEU A 106 11.27 7.66 -7.03
N GLU A 107 12.12 6.71 -6.64
CA GLU A 107 13.57 6.92 -6.59
C GLU A 107 14.19 6.92 -7.99
N ALA A 108 13.65 6.14 -8.94
CA ALA A 108 14.06 6.20 -10.34
C ALA A 108 13.79 7.59 -10.94
N GLU A 109 12.57 8.13 -10.73
CA GLU A 109 12.26 9.50 -11.17
C GLU A 109 13.20 10.51 -10.51
N ARG A 110 13.49 10.38 -9.22
CA ARG A 110 14.43 11.24 -8.49
C ARG A 110 15.82 11.22 -9.11
N SER A 111 16.32 10.02 -9.46
CA SER A 111 17.63 9.86 -10.09
C SER A 111 17.66 10.48 -11.50
N PHE A 112 16.61 10.31 -12.30
CA PHE A 112 16.52 10.92 -13.62
C PHE A 112 16.35 12.44 -13.55
N ARG A 113 15.63 12.99 -12.59
CA ARG A 113 15.58 14.44 -12.34
C ARG A 113 16.96 14.98 -11.97
N GLN A 114 17.71 14.25 -11.14
CA GLN A 114 19.09 14.64 -10.80
C GLN A 114 19.99 14.62 -12.05
N ALA A 115 19.87 13.59 -12.89
CA ALA A 115 20.61 13.52 -14.15
C ALA A 115 20.29 14.72 -15.07
N ALA A 116 19.01 15.11 -15.17
CA ALA A 116 18.59 16.29 -15.93
C ALA A 116 19.06 17.61 -15.28
N LYS A 117 19.22 17.68 -13.95
CA LYS A 117 19.83 18.84 -13.27
C LYS A 117 21.32 18.96 -13.61
N GLU A 118 22.04 17.82 -13.62
CA GLU A 118 23.49 17.77 -13.97
C GLU A 118 23.76 18.00 -15.47
N ASP A 119 22.80 17.66 -16.33
CA ASP A 119 22.85 17.91 -17.78
C ASP A 119 21.44 18.20 -18.32
N PRO A 120 21.01 19.48 -18.36
CA PRO A 120 19.64 19.87 -18.75
C PRO A 120 19.23 19.49 -20.17
N GLU A 121 20.21 19.24 -21.06
CA GLU A 121 19.97 18.85 -22.46
C GLU A 121 19.90 17.33 -22.67
N LEU A 122 20.06 16.54 -21.60
CA LEU A 122 20.09 15.08 -21.66
C LEU A 122 18.68 14.49 -21.88
N ALA A 123 18.30 14.27 -23.13
CA ALA A 123 16.96 13.79 -23.51
C ALA A 123 16.58 12.45 -22.87
N ILE A 124 17.55 11.53 -22.70
CA ILE A 124 17.30 10.20 -22.13
C ILE A 124 16.92 10.26 -20.64
N ALA A 125 17.25 11.34 -19.91
CA ALA A 125 16.79 11.53 -18.54
C ALA A 125 15.26 11.69 -18.48
N TYR A 126 14.67 12.42 -19.43
CA TYR A 126 13.21 12.59 -19.53
C TYR A 126 12.50 11.32 -20.01
N TRP A 127 13.15 10.51 -20.87
CA TRP A 127 12.70 9.15 -21.16
C TRP A 127 12.63 8.31 -19.87
N GLY A 128 13.65 8.38 -19.02
CA GLY A 128 13.68 7.70 -17.73
C GLY A 128 12.56 8.15 -16.81
N MET A 129 12.28 9.47 -16.72
CA MET A 129 11.13 10.00 -15.96
C MET A 129 9.80 9.47 -16.52
N THR A 130 9.67 9.36 -17.85
CA THR A 130 8.50 8.77 -18.50
C THR A 130 8.31 7.32 -18.10
N MET A 131 9.38 6.51 -18.15
CA MET A 131 9.34 5.10 -17.70
C MET A 131 8.91 4.96 -16.26
N ALA A 132 9.39 5.82 -15.38
CA ALA A 132 9.00 5.84 -13.96
C ALA A 132 7.53 6.23 -13.75
N ASN A 133 6.91 6.90 -14.72
CA ASN A 133 5.53 7.39 -14.66
C ASN A 133 4.57 6.74 -15.67
N ALA A 134 4.91 5.58 -16.24
CA ALA A 134 4.09 4.93 -17.27
C ALA A 134 2.62 4.65 -16.84
N ASN A 135 2.33 4.63 -15.54
CA ASN A 135 0.99 4.49 -14.99
C ASN A 135 0.26 5.82 -14.75
N ASN A 136 0.95 6.96 -14.87
CA ASN A 136 0.39 8.31 -14.83
C ASN A 136 0.53 8.95 -16.21
N THR A 137 -0.47 8.74 -17.06
CA THR A 137 -0.43 9.10 -18.48
C THR A 137 -0.15 10.59 -18.72
N SER A 138 -0.71 11.47 -17.90
CA SER A 138 -0.54 12.92 -18.01
C SER A 138 0.93 13.30 -17.76
N ARG A 139 1.51 12.87 -16.64
CA ARG A 139 2.92 13.15 -16.33
C ARG A 139 3.87 12.49 -17.33
N ALA A 140 3.60 11.21 -17.68
CA ALA A 140 4.38 10.50 -18.69
C ALA A 140 4.40 11.24 -20.03
N ARG A 141 3.25 11.82 -20.45
CA ARG A 141 3.16 12.60 -21.69
C ARG A 141 4.00 13.86 -21.60
N GLY A 142 3.94 14.61 -20.52
CA GLY A 142 4.75 15.82 -20.32
C GLY A 142 6.27 15.53 -20.40
N PHE A 143 6.71 14.45 -19.76
CA PHE A 143 8.12 14.06 -19.79
C PHE A 143 8.58 13.59 -21.18
N ILE A 144 7.78 12.75 -21.86
CA ILE A 144 8.21 12.24 -23.18
C ILE A 144 8.17 13.33 -24.26
N ASP A 145 7.26 14.30 -24.17
CA ASP A 145 7.25 15.45 -25.06
C ASP A 145 8.54 16.26 -24.93
N LYS A 146 9.05 16.44 -23.70
CA LYS A 146 10.33 17.09 -23.44
C LYS A 146 11.51 16.27 -23.98
N ALA A 147 11.50 14.95 -23.80
CA ALA A 147 12.50 14.08 -24.40
C ALA A 147 12.52 14.18 -25.92
N MET A 148 11.32 14.22 -26.55
CA MET A 148 11.16 14.36 -28.00
C MET A 148 11.64 15.73 -28.54
N GLU A 149 11.52 16.78 -27.74
CA GLU A 149 12.07 18.10 -28.05
C GLU A 149 13.60 18.06 -28.04
N LEU A 150 14.20 17.60 -26.96
CA LEU A 150 15.64 17.60 -26.71
C LEU A 150 16.41 16.61 -27.60
N ARG A 151 15.79 15.52 -28.04
CA ARG A 151 16.45 14.50 -28.87
C ARG A 151 16.99 15.03 -30.19
N LYS A 152 16.58 16.21 -30.63
CA LYS A 152 17.00 16.82 -31.90
C LYS A 152 18.43 17.39 -31.85
N THR A 153 18.97 17.61 -30.66
CA THR A 153 20.23 18.37 -30.49
C THR A 153 21.40 17.50 -30.06
N ASN A 154 21.23 16.59 -29.12
CA ASN A 154 22.33 15.83 -28.53
C ASN A 154 21.87 14.44 -28.05
N THR A 155 21.66 13.51 -29.01
CA THR A 155 21.32 12.12 -28.70
C THR A 155 22.00 11.19 -29.69
N THR A 156 22.42 10.04 -29.21
CA THR A 156 22.85 8.94 -30.06
C THR A 156 21.65 8.32 -30.79
N ARG A 157 21.93 7.57 -31.89
CA ARG A 157 20.88 6.83 -32.58
C ARG A 157 20.18 5.82 -31.65
N ARG A 158 20.95 5.20 -30.75
CA ARG A 158 20.44 4.26 -29.75
C ARG A 158 19.41 4.92 -28.81
N GLU A 159 19.77 6.07 -28.22
CA GLU A 159 18.87 6.84 -27.35
C GLU A 159 17.62 7.32 -28.12
N THR A 160 17.79 7.76 -29.36
CA THR A 160 16.67 8.16 -30.21
C THR A 160 15.64 7.03 -30.37
N LEU A 161 16.07 5.79 -30.57
CA LEU A 161 15.18 4.63 -30.71
C LEU A 161 14.41 4.36 -29.41
N TYR A 162 15.05 4.43 -28.24
CA TYR A 162 14.38 4.30 -26.94
C TYR A 162 13.30 5.38 -26.76
N ILE A 163 13.63 6.63 -27.04
CA ILE A 163 12.72 7.77 -26.86
C ILE A 163 11.53 7.66 -27.81
N GLU A 164 11.76 7.38 -29.10
CA GLU A 164 10.70 7.27 -30.10
C GLU A 164 9.77 6.06 -29.86
N ALA A 165 10.32 4.93 -29.41
CA ALA A 165 9.52 3.78 -29.05
C ALA A 165 8.55 4.12 -27.91
N LEU A 166 9.03 4.80 -26.88
CA LEU A 166 8.23 5.16 -25.72
C LEU A 166 7.21 6.27 -26.06
N ASP A 167 7.55 7.26 -26.91
CA ASP A 167 6.60 8.26 -27.40
C ASP A 167 5.37 7.61 -28.08
N ARG A 168 5.61 6.53 -28.85
CA ARG A 168 4.51 5.77 -29.49
C ARG A 168 3.68 4.94 -28.54
N LEU A 169 4.23 4.53 -27.40
CA LEU A 169 3.52 3.77 -26.37
C LEU A 169 2.59 4.67 -25.54
N ILE A 170 3.07 5.85 -25.14
CA ILE A 170 2.31 6.78 -24.30
C ILE A 170 1.21 7.46 -25.12
N PRO A 171 -0.08 7.37 -24.70
CA PRO A 171 -1.18 7.96 -25.45
C PRO A 171 -1.01 9.50 -25.56
N LYS A 172 -1.36 10.04 -26.72
CA LYS A 172 -1.45 11.48 -26.92
C LYS A 172 -2.79 12.01 -26.41
N PRO A 173 -2.85 13.27 -25.91
CA PRO A 173 -4.12 13.89 -25.56
C PRO A 173 -5.08 13.82 -26.76
N LYS A 174 -6.35 13.52 -26.49
CA LYS A 174 -7.40 13.65 -27.50
C LYS A 174 -7.63 15.16 -27.69
N ASN A 175 -7.65 15.66 -28.92
CA ASN A 175 -8.06 17.03 -29.20
C ASN A 175 -9.53 17.20 -28.78
N ASP A 176 -9.76 17.85 -27.67
CA ASP A 176 -11.09 18.08 -27.07
C ASP A 176 -11.88 19.22 -27.75
N ASP A 177 -11.64 19.48 -29.06
CA ASP A 177 -12.46 20.48 -29.81
C ASP A 177 -13.89 20.03 -30.05
N LYS A 178 -14.31 18.86 -29.59
CA LYS A 178 -15.70 18.41 -29.58
C LYS A 178 -16.03 17.78 -28.22
N LYS A 179 -16.67 18.52 -27.35
CA LYS A 179 -17.42 17.97 -26.20
C LYS A 179 -18.57 17.10 -26.74
N ASP A 180 -18.29 15.87 -27.06
CA ASP A 180 -19.30 14.84 -27.29
C ASP A 180 -19.52 14.15 -25.93
N ASP A 181 -20.69 14.35 -25.32
CA ASP A 181 -21.13 13.75 -24.03
C ASP A 181 -21.26 12.21 -24.10
N LYS A 182 -20.68 11.58 -25.09
CA LYS A 182 -20.66 10.10 -25.22
C LYS A 182 -19.65 9.50 -24.26
N LYS A 183 -20.11 8.59 -23.40
CA LYS A 183 -19.23 7.73 -22.58
C LYS A 183 -18.14 7.13 -23.47
N PRO A 184 -16.87 7.18 -23.05
CA PRO A 184 -15.76 6.65 -23.83
C PRO A 184 -16.00 5.18 -24.17
N ASP A 185 -15.80 4.83 -25.46
CA ASP A 185 -15.89 3.45 -25.92
C ASP A 185 -14.72 2.65 -25.36
N ARG A 186 -15.01 1.90 -24.30
CA ARG A 186 -14.02 1.07 -23.59
C ARG A 186 -13.37 0.00 -24.48
N GLU A 187 -14.06 -0.44 -25.51
CA GLU A 187 -13.54 -1.44 -26.44
C GLU A 187 -12.54 -0.81 -27.40
N ALA A 188 -12.85 0.37 -27.95
CA ALA A 188 -11.93 1.15 -28.78
C ALA A 188 -10.66 1.53 -28.00
N GLU A 189 -10.77 1.93 -26.73
CA GLU A 189 -9.61 2.24 -25.88
C GLU A 189 -8.72 1.02 -25.61
N ARG A 190 -9.33 -0.17 -25.43
CA ARG A 190 -8.58 -1.42 -25.24
C ARG A 190 -7.82 -1.82 -26.51
N GLU A 191 -8.46 -1.70 -27.66
CA GLU A 191 -7.85 -2.03 -28.95
C GLU A 191 -6.73 -1.05 -29.29
N ASP A 192 -6.90 0.24 -29.03
CA ASP A 192 -5.87 1.25 -29.22
C ASP A 192 -4.66 0.97 -28.30
N LYS A 193 -4.88 0.68 -27.02
CA LYS A 193 -3.83 0.28 -26.08
C LYS A 193 -3.08 -0.96 -26.56
N LYS A 194 -3.80 -1.95 -27.07
CA LYS A 194 -3.20 -3.17 -27.62
C LYS A 194 -2.29 -2.86 -28.81
N LYS A 195 -2.76 -2.08 -29.78
CA LYS A 195 -1.97 -1.67 -30.97
C LYS A 195 -0.72 -0.90 -30.60
N ARG A 196 -0.80 0.04 -29.64
CA ARG A 196 0.38 0.75 -29.16
C ARG A 196 1.37 -0.19 -28.48
N THR A 197 0.88 -1.17 -27.70
CA THR A 197 1.75 -2.18 -27.05
C THR A 197 2.44 -3.06 -28.10
N GLU A 198 1.73 -3.56 -29.11
CA GLU A 198 2.30 -4.36 -30.21
C GLU A 198 3.38 -3.58 -30.96
N ARG A 199 3.11 -2.31 -31.24
CA ARG A 199 4.09 -1.43 -31.91
C ARG A 199 5.35 -1.21 -31.07
N TYR A 200 5.19 -0.98 -29.77
CA TYR A 200 6.31 -0.82 -28.87
C TYR A 200 7.21 -2.06 -28.81
N LEU A 201 6.59 -3.26 -28.80
CA LEU A 201 7.36 -4.52 -28.89
C LEU A 201 8.18 -4.57 -30.17
N SER A 202 7.58 -4.27 -31.33
CA SER A 202 8.28 -4.24 -32.62
C SER A 202 9.40 -3.18 -32.64
N ASP A 203 9.18 -2.02 -32.04
CA ASP A 203 10.21 -0.97 -31.93
C ASP A 203 11.41 -1.44 -31.07
N MET A 204 11.14 -2.17 -29.96
CA MET A 204 12.20 -2.74 -29.12
C MET A 204 12.95 -3.88 -29.81
N GLU A 205 12.26 -4.71 -30.61
CA GLU A 205 12.92 -5.72 -31.46
C GLU A 205 13.82 -5.06 -32.51
N ARG A 206 13.36 -3.99 -33.14
CA ARG A 206 14.19 -3.22 -34.08
C ARG A 206 15.43 -2.61 -33.39
N LEU A 207 15.26 -2.10 -32.16
CA LEU A 207 16.40 -1.58 -31.40
C LEU A 207 17.45 -2.69 -31.18
N LEU A 208 17.01 -3.90 -30.80
CA LEU A 208 17.91 -5.05 -30.64
C LEU A 208 18.52 -5.55 -31.95
N HIS A 209 17.81 -5.38 -33.07
CA HIS A 209 18.37 -5.66 -34.40
C HIS A 209 19.51 -4.69 -34.73
N ASP A 210 19.34 -3.38 -34.44
CA ASP A 210 20.35 -2.34 -34.69
C ASP A 210 21.50 -2.38 -33.65
N PHE A 211 21.19 -2.83 -32.40
CA PHE A 211 22.12 -2.90 -31.27
C PHE A 211 22.01 -4.26 -30.56
N PRO A 212 22.52 -5.37 -31.14
CA PRO A 212 22.34 -6.71 -30.63
C PRO A 212 22.97 -6.95 -29.25
N ASP A 213 23.97 -6.17 -28.87
CA ASP A 213 24.68 -6.27 -27.59
C ASP A 213 24.04 -5.41 -26.47
N ASP A 214 22.90 -4.73 -26.75
CA ASP A 214 22.20 -3.93 -25.75
C ASP A 214 21.45 -4.81 -24.74
N ILE A 215 22.08 -5.07 -23.60
CA ILE A 215 21.55 -5.92 -22.53
C ILE A 215 20.30 -5.29 -21.93
N GLU A 216 20.27 -3.97 -21.75
CA GLU A 216 19.14 -3.26 -21.14
C GLU A 216 17.91 -3.30 -22.06
N ALA A 217 18.09 -3.12 -23.38
CA ALA A 217 17.01 -3.28 -24.34
C ALA A 217 16.42 -4.69 -24.29
N ARG A 218 17.28 -5.71 -24.17
CA ARG A 218 16.86 -7.12 -24.06
C ARG A 218 16.08 -7.38 -22.77
N ALA A 219 16.55 -6.84 -21.65
CA ALA A 219 15.85 -6.96 -20.35
C ALA A 219 14.50 -6.23 -20.38
N LEU A 220 14.44 -5.03 -20.94
CA LEU A 220 13.20 -4.24 -21.06
C LEU A 220 12.21 -4.88 -22.04
N LEU A 221 12.67 -5.48 -23.14
CA LEU A 221 11.82 -6.24 -24.05
C LEU A 221 11.21 -7.45 -23.32
N ALA A 222 12.01 -8.20 -22.57
CA ALA A 222 11.50 -9.33 -21.78
C ALA A 222 10.43 -8.89 -20.75
N LEU A 223 10.66 -7.76 -20.07
CA LEU A 223 9.68 -7.14 -19.17
C LEU A 223 8.39 -6.79 -19.93
N GLN A 224 8.53 -6.12 -21.08
CA GLN A 224 7.37 -5.64 -21.82
C GLN A 224 6.55 -6.80 -22.43
N LEU A 225 7.18 -7.87 -22.87
CA LEU A 225 6.49 -9.09 -23.31
C LEU A 225 5.63 -9.67 -22.18
N TRP A 226 6.11 -9.67 -20.94
CA TRP A 226 5.31 -10.09 -19.78
C TRP A 226 4.18 -9.10 -19.47
N LEU A 227 4.43 -7.78 -19.50
CA LEU A 227 3.43 -6.75 -19.22
C LEU A 227 2.33 -6.68 -20.30
N ALA A 228 2.64 -7.06 -21.53
CA ALA A 228 1.75 -6.97 -22.70
C ALA A 228 0.46 -7.79 -22.54
N GLU A 229 0.47 -8.88 -21.74
CA GLU A 229 -0.77 -9.63 -21.40
C GLU A 229 -1.86 -8.73 -20.82
N ARG A 230 -1.49 -7.70 -20.05
CA ARG A 230 -2.44 -6.73 -19.46
C ARG A 230 -3.08 -5.79 -20.49
N SER A 231 -2.47 -5.68 -21.64
CA SER A 231 -2.95 -4.90 -22.79
C SER A 231 -3.63 -5.77 -23.84
N GLY A 232 -3.88 -7.06 -23.54
CA GLY A 232 -4.52 -8.00 -24.45
C GLY A 232 -3.59 -8.66 -25.48
N VAL A 233 -2.27 -8.41 -25.38
CA VAL A 233 -1.25 -9.09 -26.21
C VAL A 233 -0.75 -10.32 -25.47
N LYS A 234 -1.11 -11.50 -25.93
CA LYS A 234 -0.78 -12.76 -25.24
C LYS A 234 0.70 -13.11 -25.38
N ILE A 235 1.31 -13.60 -24.31
CA ILE A 235 2.62 -14.24 -24.37
C ILE A 235 2.47 -15.55 -25.16
N THR A 236 3.14 -15.62 -26.32
CA THR A 236 3.11 -16.81 -27.17
C THR A 236 3.86 -17.99 -26.52
N SER A 237 4.99 -17.71 -25.85
CA SER A 237 5.79 -18.70 -25.16
C SER A 237 6.54 -18.08 -23.97
N ARG A 238 6.25 -18.52 -22.75
CA ARG A 238 7.00 -18.15 -21.54
C ARG A 238 8.43 -18.64 -21.61
N TYR A 239 8.67 -19.78 -22.26
CA TYR A 239 10.04 -20.31 -22.44
C TYR A 239 10.89 -19.45 -23.38
N ALA A 240 10.30 -18.84 -24.41
CA ALA A 240 11.02 -17.89 -25.28
C ALA A 240 11.43 -16.63 -24.49
N VAL A 241 10.53 -16.05 -23.69
CA VAL A 241 10.84 -14.90 -22.81
C VAL A 241 11.91 -15.30 -21.78
N ASN A 242 11.82 -16.50 -21.22
CA ASN A 242 12.83 -17.02 -20.29
C ASN A 242 14.20 -17.21 -20.95
N ALA A 243 14.27 -17.63 -22.21
CA ALA A 243 15.51 -17.74 -22.96
C ALA A 243 16.14 -16.37 -23.19
N LEU A 244 15.33 -15.37 -23.56
CA LEU A 244 15.76 -13.97 -23.69
C LEU A 244 16.38 -13.43 -22.38
N LEU A 245 15.75 -13.71 -21.23
CA LEU A 245 16.33 -13.42 -19.92
C LEU A 245 17.61 -14.23 -19.64
N GLY A 246 17.72 -15.44 -20.16
CA GLY A 246 18.92 -16.27 -20.09
C GLY A 246 20.13 -15.61 -20.75
N GLU A 247 19.95 -14.95 -21.89
CA GLU A 247 21.00 -14.18 -22.55
C GLU A 247 21.45 -12.98 -21.71
N VAL A 248 20.51 -12.28 -21.05
CA VAL A 248 20.82 -11.20 -20.10
C VAL A 248 21.72 -11.71 -18.98
N PHE A 249 21.37 -12.87 -18.37
CA PHE A 249 22.16 -13.43 -17.25
C PHE A 249 23.49 -14.06 -17.70
N THR A 250 23.62 -14.43 -18.97
CA THR A 250 24.91 -14.86 -19.52
C THR A 250 25.87 -13.67 -19.62
N ALA A 251 25.37 -12.50 -20.03
CA ALA A 251 26.15 -11.28 -20.12
C ALA A 251 26.41 -10.63 -18.75
N ASN A 252 25.43 -10.65 -17.86
CA ASN A 252 25.53 -10.14 -16.48
C ASN A 252 24.77 -11.06 -15.51
N PRO A 253 25.45 -12.00 -14.85
CA PRO A 253 24.82 -12.93 -13.90
C PRO A 253 24.12 -12.26 -12.72
N MET A 254 24.50 -11.03 -12.37
CA MET A 254 23.89 -10.24 -11.28
C MET A 254 22.93 -9.15 -11.80
N HIS A 255 22.41 -9.31 -13.01
CA HIS A 255 21.49 -8.35 -13.59
C HIS A 255 20.15 -8.35 -12.82
N PRO A 256 19.55 -7.19 -12.48
CA PRO A 256 18.30 -7.12 -11.70
C PRO A 256 17.08 -7.72 -12.42
N ALA A 257 17.17 -8.08 -13.69
CA ALA A 257 16.12 -8.81 -14.43
C ALA A 257 15.79 -10.21 -13.84
N HIS A 258 16.52 -10.71 -12.83
CA HIS A 258 16.07 -11.83 -12.02
C HIS A 258 14.65 -11.59 -11.46
N HIS A 259 14.31 -10.37 -11.13
CA HIS A 259 12.99 -9.90 -10.79
C HIS A 259 11.94 -10.22 -11.88
N TYR A 260 12.26 -10.01 -13.15
CA TYR A 260 11.37 -10.30 -14.28
C TYR A 260 11.14 -11.80 -14.48
N ARG A 261 12.18 -12.61 -14.30
CA ARG A 261 12.04 -14.08 -14.33
C ARG A 261 11.13 -14.59 -13.23
N ILE A 262 11.18 -13.98 -12.04
CA ILE A 262 10.25 -14.30 -10.95
C ILE A 262 8.81 -14.01 -11.37
N HIS A 263 8.52 -12.82 -11.89
CA HIS A 263 7.19 -12.47 -12.38
C HIS A 263 6.70 -13.39 -13.51
N LEU A 264 7.58 -13.77 -14.42
CA LEU A 264 7.24 -14.67 -15.53
C LEU A 264 6.72 -16.03 -15.03
N TRP A 265 7.28 -16.54 -13.93
CA TRP A 265 7.02 -17.90 -13.45
C TRP A 265 6.16 -17.98 -12.18
N ASP A 266 6.00 -16.91 -11.42
CA ASP A 266 5.32 -16.88 -10.12
C ASP A 266 3.94 -17.55 -10.15
N SER A 267 3.12 -17.26 -11.16
CA SER A 267 1.76 -17.80 -11.29
C SER A 267 1.68 -19.12 -12.07
N ALA A 268 2.75 -19.54 -12.77
CA ALA A 268 2.73 -20.70 -13.66
C ALA A 268 3.56 -21.87 -13.09
N ARG A 269 4.85 -21.71 -12.99
CA ARG A 269 5.81 -22.73 -12.58
C ARG A 269 6.88 -22.11 -11.66
N PRO A 270 6.58 -21.85 -10.38
CA PRO A 270 7.49 -21.13 -9.47
C PRO A 270 8.84 -21.83 -9.29
N ASP A 271 8.92 -23.16 -9.48
CA ASP A 271 10.15 -23.95 -9.51
C ASP A 271 11.17 -23.45 -10.55
N ASN A 272 10.72 -22.95 -11.70
CA ASN A 272 11.59 -22.39 -12.75
C ASN A 272 12.26 -21.05 -12.33
N ALA A 273 11.82 -20.43 -11.27
CA ALA A 273 12.37 -19.15 -10.79
C ALA A 273 13.26 -19.28 -9.53
N VAL A 274 13.51 -20.49 -8.99
CA VAL A 274 14.26 -20.66 -7.74
C VAL A 274 15.67 -20.06 -7.84
N GLN A 275 16.39 -20.30 -8.94
CA GLN A 275 17.71 -19.68 -9.15
C GLN A 275 17.62 -18.14 -9.16
N SER A 276 16.63 -17.58 -9.84
CA SER A 276 16.43 -16.13 -9.84
C SER A 276 15.98 -15.60 -8.48
N ALA A 277 15.24 -16.39 -7.71
CA ALA A 277 14.88 -16.02 -6.34
C ALA A 277 16.12 -15.94 -5.43
N ALA A 278 17.10 -16.80 -5.63
CA ALA A 278 18.38 -16.75 -4.91
C ALA A 278 19.21 -15.51 -5.26
N MET A 279 19.16 -15.05 -6.53
CA MET A 279 20.00 -13.96 -7.04
C MET A 279 19.33 -12.57 -6.97
N CYS A 280 18.00 -12.50 -6.85
CA CYS A 280 17.24 -11.27 -6.99
C CYS A 280 17.61 -10.22 -5.93
N GLY A 281 17.52 -10.53 -4.63
CA GLY A 281 17.94 -9.63 -3.55
C GLY A 281 19.42 -9.22 -3.64
N PRO A 282 20.35 -10.19 -3.76
CA PRO A 282 21.79 -9.90 -3.90
C PRO A 282 22.13 -9.05 -5.13
N SER A 283 21.35 -9.10 -6.21
CA SER A 283 21.60 -8.29 -7.42
C SER A 283 21.39 -6.79 -7.22
N SER A 284 20.52 -6.39 -6.28
CA SER A 284 20.28 -4.99 -5.92
C SER A 284 19.85 -4.88 -4.46
N PRO A 285 20.76 -5.13 -3.50
CA PRO A 285 20.41 -5.25 -2.08
C PRO A 285 19.86 -3.98 -1.45
N GLY A 286 20.09 -2.80 -2.06
CA GLY A 286 19.53 -1.52 -1.63
C GLY A 286 18.06 -1.31 -2.00
N ILE A 287 17.45 -2.21 -2.78
CA ILE A 287 16.05 -2.10 -3.22
C ILE A 287 15.18 -3.15 -2.52
N ALA A 288 14.25 -2.69 -1.69
CA ALA A 288 13.38 -3.55 -0.90
C ALA A 288 12.60 -4.58 -1.75
N HIS A 289 12.06 -4.17 -2.88
CA HIS A 289 11.27 -5.02 -3.76
C HIS A 289 12.06 -6.21 -4.32
N MET A 290 13.38 -6.06 -4.48
CA MET A 290 14.26 -7.15 -4.93
C MET A 290 14.37 -8.28 -3.90
N TRP A 291 14.25 -7.98 -2.61
CA TRP A 291 14.12 -8.96 -1.53
C TRP A 291 12.70 -9.51 -1.41
N HIS A 292 11.67 -8.70 -1.69
CA HIS A 292 10.28 -9.12 -1.60
C HIS A 292 9.91 -10.22 -2.61
N MET A 293 10.35 -10.09 -3.84
CA MET A 293 9.94 -10.98 -4.94
C MET A 293 10.35 -12.45 -4.76
N PRO A 294 11.55 -12.78 -4.27
CA PRO A 294 11.89 -14.16 -3.89
C PRO A 294 10.90 -14.78 -2.89
N GLY A 295 10.38 -13.98 -1.96
CA GLY A 295 9.38 -14.42 -0.99
C GLY A 295 8.10 -14.96 -1.63
N HIS A 296 7.69 -14.46 -2.80
CA HIS A 296 6.59 -15.01 -3.58
C HIS A 296 6.89 -16.45 -4.02
N ILE A 297 8.08 -16.68 -4.61
CA ILE A 297 8.50 -18.00 -5.08
C ILE A 297 8.56 -19.01 -3.92
N TYR A 298 9.26 -18.66 -2.84
CA TYR A 298 9.36 -19.54 -1.68
C TYR A 298 7.99 -19.82 -1.03
N SER A 299 7.10 -18.84 -0.95
CA SER A 299 5.71 -19.05 -0.47
C SER A 299 4.92 -20.01 -1.37
N LYS A 300 5.02 -19.89 -2.70
CA LYS A 300 4.37 -20.79 -3.66
C LYS A 300 4.90 -22.22 -3.55
N LEU A 301 6.19 -22.36 -3.28
CA LEU A 301 6.85 -23.65 -3.02
C LEU A 301 6.64 -24.15 -1.58
N LYS A 302 5.81 -23.48 -0.79
CA LYS A 302 5.51 -23.81 0.62
C LYS A 302 6.77 -23.77 1.53
N ARG A 303 7.78 -22.99 1.17
CA ARG A 303 9.02 -22.77 1.92
C ARG A 303 8.88 -21.50 2.77
N TYR A 304 7.98 -21.54 3.76
CA TYR A 304 7.55 -20.33 4.47
C TYR A 304 8.62 -19.68 5.34
N ASN A 305 9.58 -20.47 5.89
CA ASN A 305 10.73 -19.91 6.61
C ASN A 305 11.62 -19.08 5.66
N ASP A 306 11.88 -19.59 4.46
CA ASP A 306 12.65 -18.87 3.45
C ASP A 306 11.92 -17.63 2.96
N ALA A 307 10.59 -17.75 2.78
CA ALA A 307 9.75 -16.62 2.42
C ALA A 307 9.71 -15.54 3.51
N ALA A 308 9.59 -15.92 4.78
CA ALA A 308 9.59 -14.98 5.90
C ALA A 308 10.91 -14.20 5.98
N TRP A 309 12.06 -14.89 5.79
CA TRP A 309 13.36 -14.24 5.76
C TRP A 309 13.43 -13.17 4.65
N GLN A 310 12.99 -13.51 3.44
CA GLN A 310 13.00 -12.59 2.29
C GLN A 310 12.09 -11.39 2.50
N GLN A 311 10.90 -11.62 3.04
CA GLN A 311 9.96 -10.54 3.33
C GLN A 311 10.47 -9.62 4.46
N GLU A 312 11.15 -10.19 5.47
CA GLU A 312 11.76 -9.41 6.53
C GLU A 312 12.93 -8.57 6.00
N ALA A 313 13.77 -9.13 5.14
CA ALA A 313 14.83 -8.39 4.46
C ALA A 313 14.26 -7.19 3.68
N SER A 314 13.20 -7.42 2.90
CA SER A 314 12.50 -6.35 2.17
C SER A 314 11.99 -5.25 3.09
N ALA A 315 11.25 -5.59 4.15
CA ALA A 315 10.69 -4.62 5.08
C ALA A 315 11.79 -3.78 5.75
N ARG A 316 12.91 -4.41 6.14
CA ARG A 316 14.04 -3.72 6.81
C ARG A 316 14.74 -2.74 5.87
N VAL A 317 14.92 -3.09 4.60
CA VAL A 317 15.49 -2.18 3.58
C VAL A 317 14.60 -0.96 3.38
N ASP A 318 13.28 -1.16 3.26
CA ASP A 318 12.31 -0.04 3.18
C ASP A 318 12.39 0.84 4.43
N HIS A 319 12.40 0.25 5.64
CA HIS A 319 12.48 1.02 6.89
C HIS A 319 13.75 1.85 6.97
N ALA A 320 14.91 1.27 6.64
CA ALA A 320 16.20 1.98 6.63
C ALA A 320 16.19 3.16 5.62
N HIS A 321 15.65 2.93 4.42
CA HIS A 321 15.54 3.97 3.40
C HIS A 321 14.65 5.12 3.86
N MET A 322 13.43 4.84 4.33
CA MET A 322 12.47 5.86 4.77
C MET A 322 12.97 6.70 5.94
N ILE A 323 13.63 6.08 6.93
CA ILE A 323 14.22 6.80 8.07
C ILE A 323 15.33 7.74 7.57
N ARG A 324 16.21 7.28 6.67
CA ARG A 324 17.30 8.07 6.11
C ARG A 324 16.79 9.22 5.25
N THR A 325 15.78 8.98 4.43
CA THR A 325 15.24 9.97 3.48
C THR A 325 14.09 10.78 4.05
N ARG A 326 13.63 10.49 5.28
CA ARG A 326 12.50 11.16 5.95
C ARG A 326 11.20 11.10 5.13
N LEU A 327 10.98 10.00 4.39
CA LEU A 327 9.74 9.74 3.67
C LEU A 327 8.71 9.09 4.59
N MET A 328 7.44 9.42 4.39
CA MET A 328 6.36 8.70 5.07
C MET A 328 6.15 7.32 4.44
N PRO A 329 5.76 6.31 5.25
CA PRO A 329 5.71 4.93 4.80
C PRO A 329 4.90 4.70 3.53
N ASP A 330 3.68 5.16 3.47
CA ASP A 330 2.77 4.89 2.34
C ASP A 330 2.99 5.79 1.12
N GLN A 331 3.99 6.68 1.15
CA GLN A 331 4.51 7.38 -0.03
C GLN A 331 5.39 6.47 -0.89
N ILE A 332 5.91 5.37 -0.32
CA ILE A 332 6.73 4.40 -1.05
C ILE A 332 5.84 3.31 -1.65
N HIS A 333 6.01 3.10 -2.94
CA HIS A 333 5.33 2.02 -3.65
C HIS A 333 5.65 0.65 -3.02
N ASN A 334 4.62 -0.15 -2.80
CA ASN A 334 4.70 -1.50 -2.22
C ASN A 334 5.04 -1.60 -0.72
N PHE A 335 5.37 -0.54 0.00
CA PHE A 335 5.71 -0.63 1.42
C PHE A 335 4.67 -1.41 2.25
N ALA A 336 3.41 -0.96 2.21
CA ALA A 336 2.33 -1.63 2.94
C ALA A 336 2.13 -3.08 2.51
N HIS A 337 2.27 -3.36 1.20
CA HIS A 337 2.18 -4.70 0.63
C HIS A 337 3.32 -5.61 1.09
N ASN A 338 4.57 -5.11 1.08
CA ASN A 338 5.74 -5.87 1.55
C ASN A 338 5.58 -6.29 3.01
N ASN A 339 5.18 -5.35 3.87
CA ASN A 339 4.95 -5.61 5.29
C ASN A 339 3.75 -6.54 5.53
N GLU A 340 2.68 -6.41 4.76
CA GLU A 340 1.53 -7.33 4.81
C GLU A 340 1.95 -8.77 4.51
N TRP A 341 2.78 -8.98 3.49
CA TRP A 341 3.33 -10.30 3.17
C TRP A 341 4.25 -10.83 4.26
N LEU A 342 5.04 -9.96 4.89
CA LEU A 342 5.86 -10.36 6.03
C LEU A 342 4.98 -10.88 7.16
N VAL A 343 3.97 -10.13 7.61
CA VAL A 343 3.05 -10.58 8.68
C VAL A 343 2.41 -11.91 8.33
N ARG A 344 1.95 -12.09 7.10
CA ARG A 344 1.38 -13.37 6.63
C ARG A 344 2.36 -14.54 6.79
N ASN A 345 3.62 -14.36 6.39
CA ASN A 345 4.62 -15.42 6.53
C ASN A 345 5.01 -15.65 8.00
N LEU A 346 5.07 -14.60 8.84
CA LEU A 346 5.28 -14.75 10.28
C LEU A 346 4.18 -15.59 10.94
N ILE A 347 2.91 -15.39 10.54
CA ILE A 347 1.78 -16.24 10.97
C ILE A 347 2.01 -17.70 10.56
N HIS A 348 2.48 -17.96 9.34
CA HIS A 348 2.71 -19.33 8.85
C HIS A 348 3.82 -20.06 9.60
N VAL A 349 4.89 -19.36 9.96
CA VAL A 349 6.05 -19.95 10.67
C VAL A 349 5.92 -19.88 12.20
N GLY A 350 4.84 -19.34 12.73
CA GLY A 350 4.57 -19.30 14.18
C GLY A 350 5.30 -18.20 14.95
N ARG A 351 5.89 -17.18 14.27
CA ARG A 351 6.47 -15.97 14.89
C ARG A 351 5.33 -15.00 15.23
N VAL A 352 4.55 -15.37 16.23
CA VAL A 352 3.27 -14.70 16.55
C VAL A 352 3.48 -13.33 17.17
N GLN A 353 4.48 -13.18 18.06
CA GLN A 353 4.79 -11.90 18.69
C GLN A 353 5.27 -10.89 17.65
N ASP A 354 6.13 -11.29 16.74
CA ASP A 354 6.58 -10.46 15.63
C ASP A 354 5.41 -10.06 14.72
N ALA A 355 4.50 -10.98 14.43
CA ALA A 355 3.31 -10.70 13.63
C ALA A 355 2.38 -9.69 14.30
N LEU A 356 2.15 -9.78 15.62
CA LEU A 356 1.38 -8.82 16.39
C LEU A 356 2.07 -7.46 16.44
N ASP A 357 3.37 -7.44 16.71
CA ASP A 357 4.17 -6.22 16.82
C ASP A 357 4.20 -5.45 15.51
N LEU A 358 4.46 -6.12 14.39
CA LEU A 358 4.46 -5.50 13.06
C LEU A 358 3.07 -5.02 12.64
N SER A 359 2.02 -5.78 12.95
CA SER A 359 0.63 -5.37 12.68
C SER A 359 0.26 -4.10 13.45
N ARG A 360 0.65 -4.00 14.73
CA ARG A 360 0.44 -2.79 15.54
C ARG A 360 1.26 -1.62 14.99
N ASN A 361 2.50 -1.87 14.56
CA ASN A 361 3.31 -0.84 13.91
C ASN A 361 2.63 -0.30 12.65
N LEU A 362 2.12 -1.17 11.76
CA LEU A 362 1.40 -0.75 10.57
C LEU A 362 0.16 0.11 10.89
N ILE A 363 -0.58 -0.23 11.95
CA ILE A 363 -1.73 0.58 12.41
C ILE A 363 -1.27 1.95 12.94
N SER A 364 -0.09 2.00 13.55
CA SER A 364 0.49 3.21 14.16
C SER A 364 1.05 4.19 13.14
N LEU A 365 1.17 3.79 11.87
CA LEU A 365 1.67 4.67 10.82
C LEU A 365 0.68 5.78 10.48
N PRO A 366 1.16 6.94 9.98
CA PRO A 366 0.31 8.06 9.66
C PRO A 366 -0.71 7.71 8.57
N GLN A 367 -1.99 8.04 8.80
CA GLN A 367 -3.00 8.05 7.75
C GLN A 367 -2.85 9.31 6.91
N HIS A 368 -3.19 9.21 5.63
CA HIS A 368 -3.18 10.35 4.72
C HIS A 368 -4.28 10.18 3.67
N PRO A 369 -5.09 11.19 3.34
CA PRO A 369 -6.20 11.06 2.38
C PRO A 369 -5.79 10.51 1.02
N ARG A 370 -4.59 10.83 0.56
CA ARG A 370 -4.03 10.38 -0.74
C ARG A 370 -3.47 8.96 -0.69
N TYR A 371 -2.87 8.52 0.42
CA TYR A 371 -2.02 7.33 0.46
C TYR A 371 -2.53 6.22 1.37
N ASN A 372 -3.02 6.53 2.57
CA ASN A 372 -3.27 5.56 3.64
C ASN A 372 -4.57 5.84 4.39
N THR A 373 -5.67 5.32 3.86
CA THR A 373 -6.99 5.35 4.51
C THR A 373 -7.60 3.94 4.49
N TRP A 374 -8.77 3.77 5.10
CA TRP A 374 -9.49 2.51 5.00
C TRP A 374 -9.80 2.12 3.55
N ASN A 375 -10.17 3.08 2.70
CA ASN A 375 -10.51 2.84 1.29
C ASN A 375 -9.29 2.61 0.39
N LYS A 376 -8.11 3.02 0.84
CA LYS A 376 -6.83 2.73 0.16
C LYS A 376 -6.25 1.43 0.70
N ARG A 377 -5.45 0.73 -0.11
CA ARG A 377 -4.72 -0.47 0.33
C ARG A 377 -3.40 -0.09 1.00
N GLY A 378 -3.48 0.72 2.07
CA GLY A 378 -2.35 1.21 2.84
C GLY A 378 -2.09 0.42 4.12
N SER A 379 -1.12 0.88 4.87
CA SER A 379 -0.64 0.25 6.11
C SER A 379 -1.75 0.11 7.16
N TYR A 380 -2.60 1.12 7.32
CA TYR A 380 -3.68 1.09 8.30
C TYR A 380 -4.65 -0.08 8.08
N LYS A 381 -5.12 -0.25 6.83
CA LYS A 381 -6.03 -1.34 6.47
C LYS A 381 -5.37 -2.71 6.67
N TYR A 382 -4.16 -2.88 6.14
CA TYR A 382 -3.46 -4.16 6.25
C TYR A 382 -3.08 -4.48 7.69
N GLY A 383 -2.63 -3.50 8.47
CA GLY A 383 -2.30 -3.68 9.88
C GLY A 383 -3.49 -4.20 10.69
N ARG A 384 -4.67 -3.59 10.54
CA ARG A 384 -5.90 -4.04 11.22
C ARG A 384 -6.31 -5.45 10.81
N GLN A 385 -6.32 -5.73 9.50
CA GLN A 385 -6.68 -7.05 9.00
C GLN A 385 -5.75 -8.14 9.51
N ARG A 386 -4.43 -7.89 9.53
CA ARG A 386 -3.43 -8.85 9.99
C ARG A 386 -3.39 -8.99 11.50
N LEU A 387 -3.65 -7.93 12.25
CA LEU A 387 -3.79 -8.00 13.70
C LEU A 387 -4.96 -8.92 14.08
N ILE A 388 -6.14 -8.68 13.51
CA ILE A 388 -7.33 -9.53 13.75
C ILE A 388 -7.06 -10.97 13.31
N GLN A 389 -6.44 -11.19 12.16
CA GLN A 389 -6.10 -12.52 11.67
C GLN A 389 -5.15 -13.24 12.65
N THR A 390 -4.10 -12.59 13.11
CA THR A 390 -3.12 -13.19 14.02
C THR A 390 -3.79 -13.60 15.35
N LEU A 391 -4.58 -12.69 15.92
CA LEU A 391 -5.29 -12.90 17.17
C LEU A 391 -6.28 -14.07 17.07
N THR A 392 -7.06 -14.12 15.99
CA THR A 392 -8.11 -15.13 15.79
C THR A 392 -7.54 -16.48 15.40
N GLU A 393 -6.54 -16.52 14.52
CA GLU A 393 -5.95 -17.77 14.04
C GLU A 393 -5.15 -18.50 15.12
N TYR A 394 -4.53 -17.77 16.04
CA TYR A 394 -3.82 -18.36 17.19
C TYR A 394 -4.67 -18.43 18.47
N ALA A 395 -5.98 -18.11 18.36
CA ALA A 395 -6.94 -18.13 19.45
C ALA A 395 -6.49 -17.29 20.68
N LEU A 396 -5.92 -16.12 20.44
CA LEU A 396 -5.44 -15.18 21.46
C LEU A 396 -6.61 -14.30 21.93
N TRP A 397 -7.64 -14.95 22.51
CA TRP A 397 -8.92 -14.30 22.80
C TRP A 397 -8.82 -13.21 23.86
N ASP A 398 -8.03 -13.40 24.91
CA ASP A 398 -7.81 -12.41 25.97
C ASP A 398 -7.11 -11.16 25.40
N GLU A 399 -6.10 -11.34 24.52
CA GLU A 399 -5.41 -10.25 23.85
C GLU A 399 -6.36 -9.50 22.89
N LEU A 400 -7.23 -10.22 22.17
CA LEU A 400 -8.22 -9.62 21.28
C LEU A 400 -9.21 -8.74 22.06
N ILE A 401 -9.68 -9.19 23.24
CA ILE A 401 -10.54 -8.39 24.12
C ILE A 401 -9.81 -7.15 24.64
N LYS A 402 -8.54 -7.28 25.01
CA LYS A 402 -7.71 -6.16 25.44
C LYS A 402 -7.54 -5.11 24.31
N GLU A 403 -7.35 -5.54 23.06
CA GLU A 403 -7.28 -4.64 21.91
C GLU A 403 -8.60 -3.89 21.68
N ALA A 404 -9.74 -4.44 22.07
CA ALA A 404 -11.05 -3.77 21.97
C ALA A 404 -11.15 -2.52 22.85
N GLY A 405 -10.44 -2.49 23.97
CA GLY A 405 -10.32 -1.31 24.84
C GLY A 405 -9.10 -0.43 24.53
N GLY A 406 -8.29 -0.84 23.56
CA GLY A 406 -7.03 -0.18 23.22
C GLY A 406 -7.14 0.77 22.02
N ASN A 407 -5.98 1.30 21.60
CA ASN A 407 -5.89 2.30 20.55
C ASN A 407 -5.72 1.71 19.12
N TYR A 408 -5.43 0.41 18.99
CA TYR A 408 -5.15 -0.19 17.66
C TYR A 408 -6.43 -0.59 16.92
N LEU A 409 -7.43 -1.14 17.62
CA LEU A 409 -8.68 -1.60 17.03
C LEU A 409 -9.87 -0.69 17.39
N GLN A 410 -9.66 0.62 17.35
CA GLN A 410 -10.73 1.60 17.56
C GLN A 410 -11.88 1.39 16.54
N PRO A 411 -13.11 1.83 16.88
CA PRO A 411 -14.23 1.84 15.93
C PRO A 411 -13.88 2.50 14.61
N THR A 412 -14.44 2.01 13.52
CA THR A 412 -14.28 2.57 12.18
C THR A 412 -15.60 3.13 11.66
N GLU A 413 -15.52 4.05 10.70
CA GLU A 413 -16.68 4.59 9.98
C GLU A 413 -17.19 3.66 8.87
N ASP A 414 -16.45 2.58 8.57
CA ASP A 414 -16.85 1.54 7.63
C ASP A 414 -17.66 0.47 8.38
N ASP A 415 -18.95 0.42 8.12
CA ASP A 415 -19.88 -0.47 8.81
C ASP A 415 -19.51 -1.95 8.68
N THR A 416 -19.09 -2.38 7.50
CA THR A 416 -18.74 -3.79 7.26
C THR A 416 -17.51 -4.22 8.08
N GLN A 417 -16.55 -3.31 8.24
CA GLN A 417 -15.37 -3.56 9.07
C GLN A 417 -15.69 -3.51 10.55
N GLN A 418 -16.55 -2.59 10.94
CA GLN A 418 -17.00 -2.49 12.33
C GLN A 418 -17.76 -3.74 12.74
N GLU A 419 -18.59 -4.30 11.86
CA GLU A 419 -19.36 -5.53 12.10
C GLU A 419 -18.44 -6.76 12.15
N GLU A 420 -17.47 -6.86 11.22
CA GLU A 420 -16.47 -7.95 11.25
C GLU A 420 -15.68 -7.94 12.56
N TRP A 421 -15.25 -6.75 13.01
CA TRP A 421 -14.55 -6.56 14.26
C TRP A 421 -15.42 -6.94 15.48
N LEU A 422 -16.66 -6.43 15.55
CA LEU A 422 -17.61 -6.77 16.61
C LEU A 422 -17.93 -8.27 16.63
N GLY A 423 -18.00 -8.91 15.47
CA GLY A 423 -18.17 -10.34 15.34
C GLY A 423 -17.05 -11.13 16.02
N TRP A 424 -15.79 -10.76 15.74
CA TRP A 424 -14.66 -11.42 16.40
C TRP A 424 -14.55 -11.08 17.88
N LEU A 425 -14.91 -9.88 18.30
CA LEU A 425 -14.99 -9.51 19.72
C LEU A 425 -16.03 -10.37 20.46
N ALA A 426 -17.23 -10.55 19.88
CA ALA A 426 -18.25 -11.41 20.47
C ALA A 426 -17.78 -12.87 20.57
N VAL A 427 -17.10 -13.39 19.52
CA VAL A 427 -16.46 -14.71 19.55
C VAL A 427 -15.47 -14.80 20.71
N ALA A 428 -14.56 -13.85 20.85
CA ALA A 428 -13.56 -13.86 21.91
C ALA A 428 -14.21 -13.83 23.31
N GLN A 429 -15.21 -12.99 23.50
CA GLN A 429 -15.98 -12.89 24.74
C GLN A 429 -16.69 -14.22 25.09
N PHE A 430 -17.29 -14.92 24.11
CA PHE A 430 -17.82 -16.26 24.35
C PHE A 430 -16.71 -17.23 24.69
N MET A 431 -15.64 -17.27 23.94
CA MET A 431 -14.52 -18.21 24.12
C MET A 431 -13.81 -18.05 25.47
N THR A 432 -13.74 -16.84 26.03
CA THR A 432 -13.20 -16.59 27.38
C THR A 432 -14.21 -16.77 28.50
N GLY A 433 -15.52 -16.94 28.19
CA GLY A 433 -16.58 -17.17 29.18
C GLY A 433 -17.34 -15.91 29.62
N ASP A 434 -17.02 -14.72 29.11
CA ASP A 434 -17.82 -13.51 29.35
C ASP A 434 -19.09 -13.50 28.49
N THR A 435 -19.98 -14.44 28.79
CA THR A 435 -21.22 -14.65 28.03
C THR A 435 -22.19 -13.46 28.11
N LYS A 436 -22.13 -12.68 29.21
CA LYS A 436 -22.95 -11.49 29.36
C LYS A 436 -22.58 -10.40 28.35
N GLN A 437 -21.31 -10.10 28.24
CA GLN A 437 -20.82 -9.09 27.29
C GLN A 437 -20.96 -9.60 25.86
N ALA A 438 -20.62 -10.87 25.60
CA ALA A 438 -20.79 -11.50 24.29
C ALA A 438 -22.24 -11.39 23.79
N SER A 439 -23.21 -11.65 24.65
CA SER A 439 -24.64 -11.51 24.31
C SER A 439 -25.07 -10.08 24.05
N ARG A 440 -24.43 -9.08 24.66
CA ARG A 440 -24.67 -7.66 24.36
C ARG A 440 -24.12 -7.30 22.96
N THR A 441 -22.89 -7.73 22.66
CA THR A 441 -22.25 -7.51 21.35
C THR A 441 -23.04 -8.19 20.23
N LEU A 442 -23.50 -9.44 20.44
CA LEU A 442 -24.36 -10.16 19.51
C LEU A 442 -25.68 -9.42 19.24
N ARG A 443 -26.37 -8.92 20.27
CA ARG A 443 -27.58 -8.09 20.07
C ARG A 443 -27.35 -6.80 19.32
N SER A 444 -26.16 -6.20 19.46
CA SER A 444 -25.80 -5.02 18.68
C SER A 444 -25.70 -5.36 17.19
N LEU A 445 -25.06 -6.48 16.83
CA LEU A 445 -24.99 -6.97 15.45
C LEU A 445 -26.38 -7.33 14.89
N GLN A 446 -27.23 -7.97 15.69
CA GLN A 446 -28.60 -8.30 15.28
C GLN A 446 -29.44 -7.04 15.00
N ARG A 447 -29.29 -5.98 15.81
CA ARG A 447 -29.96 -4.69 15.52
C ARG A 447 -29.50 -4.07 14.21
N ARG A 448 -28.18 -4.14 13.88
CA ARG A 448 -27.66 -3.69 12.58
C ARG A 448 -28.29 -4.48 11.42
N SER A 449 -28.43 -5.80 11.56
CA SER A 449 -29.11 -6.64 10.56
C SER A 449 -30.58 -6.20 10.34
N LEU A 450 -31.31 -5.88 11.40
CA LEU A 450 -32.69 -5.37 11.27
C LEU A 450 -32.75 -4.03 10.54
N VAL A 451 -31.84 -3.12 10.84
CA VAL A 451 -31.75 -1.81 10.11
C VAL A 451 -31.51 -2.04 8.62
N LEU A 452 -30.57 -2.88 8.23
CA LEU A 452 -30.31 -3.21 6.83
C LEU A 452 -31.53 -3.86 6.14
N GLN A 453 -32.26 -4.73 6.84
CA GLN A 453 -33.48 -5.34 6.31
C GLN A 453 -34.57 -4.29 6.07
N THR A 454 -34.73 -3.30 6.98
CA THR A 454 -35.65 -2.18 6.78
C THR A 454 -35.24 -1.35 5.56
N THR A 455 -33.94 -1.03 5.44
CA THR A 455 -33.40 -0.31 4.25
C THR A 455 -33.70 -1.04 2.94
N VAL A 456 -33.69 -2.39 2.93
CA VAL A 456 -34.09 -3.16 1.72
C VAL A 456 -35.54 -2.90 1.36
N LEU A 457 -36.45 -2.93 2.34
CA LEU A 457 -37.88 -2.66 2.10
C LEU A 457 -38.09 -1.24 1.56
N ASP A 458 -37.47 -0.25 2.18
CA ASP A 458 -37.55 1.16 1.76
C ASP A 458 -37.04 1.33 0.31
N LEU A 459 -35.95 0.67 -0.07
CA LEU A 459 -35.40 0.73 -1.44
C LEU A 459 -36.26 -0.05 -2.45
N GLU A 460 -36.87 -1.17 -2.08
CA GLU A 460 -37.79 -1.91 -2.93
C GLU A 460 -39.08 -1.11 -3.17
N ASP A 461 -39.63 -0.43 -2.16
CA ASP A 461 -40.77 0.46 -2.31
C ASP A 461 -40.44 1.65 -3.21
N GLN A 462 -39.27 2.30 -3.05
CA GLN A 462 -38.83 3.37 -3.93
C GLN A 462 -38.70 2.94 -5.39
N GLN A 463 -38.14 1.75 -5.65
CA GLN A 463 -38.05 1.21 -7.01
C GLN A 463 -39.42 0.93 -7.63
N ALA A 464 -40.40 0.47 -6.83
CA ALA A 464 -41.75 0.24 -7.25
C ALA A 464 -42.45 1.58 -7.64
N ASP A 465 -42.30 2.61 -6.80
CA ASP A 465 -42.85 3.94 -7.06
C ASP A 465 -42.24 4.60 -8.31
N GLU A 466 -40.90 4.45 -8.52
CA GLU A 466 -40.21 4.92 -9.72
C GLU A 466 -40.70 4.20 -10.99
N ALA A 467 -40.93 2.90 -10.91
CA ALA A 467 -41.46 2.10 -12.03
C ALA A 467 -42.90 2.54 -12.38
N GLU A 468 -43.75 2.74 -11.36
CA GLU A 468 -45.13 3.22 -11.55
C GLU A 468 -45.21 4.65 -12.10
N ASN A 469 -44.27 5.51 -11.71
CA ASN A 469 -44.20 6.90 -12.22
C ASN A 469 -43.65 6.94 -13.66
N LYS A 470 -42.75 6.04 -14.07
CA LYS A 470 -42.29 5.94 -15.47
C LYS A 470 -43.41 5.53 -16.42
N ASP A 471 -44.26 4.61 -15.98
CA ASP A 471 -45.45 4.19 -16.81
C ASP A 471 -46.46 5.32 -16.98
N LYS A 472 -46.51 6.32 -16.06
CA LYS A 472 -47.41 7.46 -16.10
C LYS A 472 -46.86 8.67 -16.89
N THR A 473 -45.54 8.71 -17.21
CA THR A 473 -44.86 9.83 -17.88
C THR A 473 -44.72 9.70 -19.41
N ASP A 474 -45.13 8.54 -20.00
CA ASP A 474 -45.14 8.40 -21.46
C ASP A 474 -46.31 9.12 -22.17
N GLU A 475 -47.17 9.85 -21.42
CA GLU A 475 -48.21 10.71 -22.00
C GLU A 475 -48.09 12.16 -21.44
N LYS A 476 -47.22 13.01 -22.06
CA LYS A 476 -47.52 14.43 -22.30
C LYS A 476 -46.33 15.24 -22.87
N PRO A 477 -46.63 16.35 -23.60
CA PRO A 477 -45.70 17.01 -24.49
C PRO A 477 -44.84 18.09 -23.80
N LYS A 478 -43.75 18.39 -24.47
CA LYS A 478 -42.85 19.53 -24.19
C LYS A 478 -43.62 20.84 -24.23
N ASP A 479 -43.46 21.66 -23.20
CA ASP A 479 -43.21 23.11 -23.26
C ASP A 479 -43.19 23.66 -21.83
N SER A 480 -42.07 24.25 -21.44
CA SER A 480 -42.02 25.60 -20.88
C SER A 480 -40.69 25.86 -20.13
N ASP A 481 -40.09 26.88 -20.56
CA ASP A 481 -39.01 27.71 -20.03
C ASP A 481 -39.18 28.01 -18.54
N GLU A 482 -38.17 27.73 -17.69
CA GLU A 482 -38.10 28.40 -16.39
C GLU A 482 -36.65 28.56 -15.89
N SER A 483 -36.42 29.71 -15.38
CA SER A 483 -35.23 30.38 -14.88
C SER A 483 -34.38 29.59 -13.88
N LYS A 484 -33.07 29.54 -14.13
CA LYS A 484 -32.04 29.07 -13.18
C LYS A 484 -31.87 30.11 -12.05
N THR A 485 -32.28 29.75 -10.85
CA THR A 485 -31.79 30.35 -9.61
C THR A 485 -30.54 29.63 -9.14
N ALA A 486 -29.50 30.39 -8.80
CA ALA A 486 -28.24 29.91 -8.33
C ALA A 486 -28.40 29.23 -6.97
N GLU A 487 -28.12 27.88 -6.93
CA GLU A 487 -28.06 27.13 -5.69
C GLU A 487 -26.64 27.19 -5.08
N LYS A 488 -26.61 27.26 -3.75
CA LYS A 488 -25.39 27.18 -2.93
C LYS A 488 -24.70 25.82 -3.13
N PRO A 489 -23.37 25.72 -2.93
CA PRO A 489 -22.69 24.43 -2.98
C PRO A 489 -23.18 23.51 -1.85
N GLU A 490 -23.90 22.46 -2.24
CA GLU A 490 -24.28 21.36 -1.34
C GLU A 490 -23.03 20.54 -0.98
N GLU A 491 -22.87 20.24 0.31
CA GLU A 491 -21.99 19.15 0.75
C GLU A 491 -22.36 17.88 -0.03
N GLN A 492 -21.41 17.27 -0.70
CA GLN A 492 -21.64 16.04 -1.44
C GLN A 492 -21.98 14.90 -0.46
N GLU A 493 -23.27 14.69 -0.23
CA GLU A 493 -23.77 13.49 0.44
C GLU A 493 -23.25 12.24 -0.30
N LYS A 494 -22.75 11.27 0.46
CA LYS A 494 -22.38 9.96 -0.11
C LYS A 494 -23.61 9.42 -0.86
N PRO A 495 -23.45 8.93 -2.11
CA PRO A 495 -24.59 8.39 -2.85
C PRO A 495 -25.24 7.27 -2.03
N SER A 496 -26.58 7.28 -1.94
CA SER A 496 -27.35 6.27 -1.25
C SER A 496 -26.98 4.87 -1.77
N PRO A 497 -26.83 3.86 -0.90
CA PRO A 497 -26.42 2.53 -1.33
C PRO A 497 -27.49 1.90 -2.23
N THR A 498 -27.07 1.20 -3.25
CA THR A 498 -27.96 0.45 -4.13
C THR A 498 -28.55 -0.77 -3.42
N LEU A 499 -29.73 -1.22 -3.86
CA LEU A 499 -30.40 -2.42 -3.33
C LEU A 499 -29.47 -3.65 -3.30
N ASP A 500 -28.68 -3.86 -4.36
CA ASP A 500 -27.73 -4.97 -4.44
C ASP A 500 -26.56 -4.83 -3.45
N GLU A 501 -26.14 -3.63 -3.16
CA GLU A 501 -25.11 -3.37 -2.14
C GLU A 501 -25.62 -3.68 -0.73
N VAL A 502 -26.84 -3.27 -0.40
CA VAL A 502 -27.46 -3.58 0.89
C VAL A 502 -27.69 -5.08 1.04
N LYS A 503 -28.20 -5.78 0.01
CA LYS A 503 -28.37 -7.26 0.04
C LYS A 503 -27.06 -8.01 0.21
N ARG A 504 -25.96 -7.53 -0.41
CA ARG A 504 -24.61 -8.09 -0.20
C ARG A 504 -24.13 -7.84 1.23
N HIS A 505 -24.38 -6.67 1.79
CA HIS A 505 -24.02 -6.33 3.16
C HIS A 505 -24.76 -7.25 4.17
N ILE A 506 -26.08 -7.46 4.00
CA ILE A 506 -26.85 -8.41 4.82
C ILE A 506 -26.22 -9.81 4.77
N THR A 507 -25.88 -10.29 3.57
CA THR A 507 -25.26 -11.61 3.41
C THR A 507 -23.94 -11.73 4.20
N GLN A 508 -23.13 -10.67 4.22
CA GLN A 508 -21.90 -10.64 5.01
C GLN A 508 -22.17 -10.63 6.52
N LEU A 509 -23.11 -9.82 6.95
CA LEU A 509 -23.50 -9.74 8.37
C LEU A 509 -24.11 -11.07 8.88
N ASP A 510 -24.91 -11.77 8.07
CA ASP A 510 -25.43 -13.09 8.39
C ASP A 510 -24.32 -14.13 8.60
N GLN A 511 -23.24 -14.08 7.83
CA GLN A 511 -22.05 -14.92 8.03
C GLN A 511 -21.37 -14.61 9.36
N ILE A 512 -21.26 -13.33 9.72
CA ILE A 512 -20.72 -12.88 11.02
C ILE A 512 -21.61 -13.39 12.17
N LEU A 513 -22.92 -13.22 12.06
CA LEU A 513 -23.88 -13.68 13.06
C LEU A 513 -23.83 -15.21 13.25
N ALA A 514 -23.74 -15.97 12.14
CA ALA A 514 -23.61 -17.43 12.18
C ALA A 514 -22.30 -17.86 12.88
N ARG A 515 -21.19 -17.17 12.64
CA ARG A 515 -19.92 -17.40 13.31
C ARG A 515 -20.02 -17.17 14.82
N VAL A 516 -20.63 -16.07 15.25
CA VAL A 516 -20.82 -15.74 16.68
C VAL A 516 -21.74 -16.76 17.36
N ARG A 517 -22.84 -17.15 16.70
CA ARG A 517 -23.75 -18.19 17.22
C ARG A 517 -23.07 -19.57 17.34
N SER A 518 -22.15 -19.88 16.40
CA SER A 518 -21.35 -21.11 16.52
C SER A 518 -20.46 -21.10 17.77
N ALA A 519 -19.78 -19.95 18.05
CA ALA A 519 -19.01 -19.81 19.29
C ALA A 519 -19.86 -19.90 20.55
N GLU A 520 -21.03 -19.29 20.56
CA GLU A 520 -21.99 -19.40 21.63
C GLU A 520 -22.41 -20.86 21.85
N ALA A 521 -22.72 -21.60 20.77
CA ALA A 521 -23.12 -23.01 20.82
C ALA A 521 -21.99 -23.91 21.37
N VAL A 522 -20.73 -23.65 21.00
CA VAL A 522 -19.57 -24.35 21.59
C VAL A 522 -19.56 -24.19 23.12
N LYS A 523 -19.75 -23.00 23.63
CA LYS A 523 -19.78 -22.75 25.11
C LYS A 523 -20.96 -23.35 25.81
N LYS A 524 -22.11 -23.32 25.17
CA LYS A 524 -23.34 -23.93 25.70
C LYS A 524 -23.43 -25.44 25.51
N LYS A 525 -22.48 -26.03 24.77
CA LYS A 525 -22.51 -27.44 24.34
C LYS A 525 -23.77 -27.78 23.52
N ASP A 526 -24.32 -26.83 22.80
CA ASP A 526 -25.51 -27.00 21.94
C ASP A 526 -25.09 -27.49 20.54
N LEU A 527 -25.02 -28.80 20.39
CA LEU A 527 -24.59 -29.46 19.16
C LEU A 527 -25.53 -29.18 17.99
N LYS A 528 -26.87 -29.02 18.27
CA LYS A 528 -27.84 -28.74 17.21
C LYS A 528 -27.62 -27.36 16.57
N VAL A 529 -27.54 -26.34 17.42
CA VAL A 529 -27.26 -24.95 16.92
C VAL A 529 -25.89 -24.88 16.27
N PHE A 530 -24.89 -25.55 16.84
CA PHE A 530 -23.55 -25.58 16.27
C PHE A 530 -23.54 -26.13 14.85
N ASN A 531 -24.15 -27.31 14.61
CA ASN A 531 -24.15 -27.94 13.29
C ASN A 531 -24.95 -27.14 12.25
N ASP A 532 -25.98 -26.39 12.66
CA ASP A 532 -26.73 -25.49 11.76
C ASP A 532 -25.93 -24.23 11.40
N GLN A 533 -25.24 -23.64 12.36
CA GLN A 533 -24.61 -22.32 12.18
C GLN A 533 -23.18 -22.40 11.61
N LEU A 534 -22.39 -23.43 11.96
CA LEU A 534 -20.98 -23.54 11.57
C LEU A 534 -20.74 -23.42 10.05
N PRO A 535 -21.50 -24.09 9.16
CA PRO A 535 -21.30 -24.00 7.72
C PRO A 535 -21.56 -22.61 7.16
N LYS A 536 -22.45 -21.83 7.80
CA LYS A 536 -22.85 -20.48 7.38
C LYS A 536 -21.80 -19.43 7.75
N GLY A 537 -21.00 -19.69 8.80
CA GLY A 537 -20.06 -18.71 9.41
C GLY A 537 -18.76 -18.47 8.64
N ARG A 538 -18.49 -19.20 7.57
CA ARG A 538 -17.26 -19.12 6.74
C ARG A 538 -15.96 -19.04 7.54
N LEU A 539 -15.83 -19.85 8.56
CA LEU A 539 -14.65 -19.90 9.42
C LEU A 539 -13.47 -20.57 8.74
N ASN A 540 -12.26 -20.18 9.16
CA ASN A 540 -11.04 -20.90 8.80
C ASN A 540 -11.15 -22.37 9.23
N PRO A 541 -10.80 -23.36 8.37
CA PRO A 541 -10.94 -24.78 8.68
C PRO A 541 -10.28 -25.23 9.99
N LEU A 542 -9.17 -24.60 10.38
CA LEU A 542 -8.48 -24.95 11.63
C LEU A 542 -9.22 -24.42 12.88
N ILE A 543 -9.88 -23.28 12.78
CA ILE A 543 -10.78 -22.79 13.84
C ILE A 543 -11.99 -23.74 13.95
N GLN A 544 -12.56 -24.14 12.81
CA GLN A 544 -13.63 -25.13 12.79
C GLN A 544 -13.19 -26.44 13.45
N ALA A 545 -12.01 -26.97 13.11
CA ALA A 545 -11.45 -28.18 13.68
C ALA A 545 -11.34 -28.11 15.22
N GLN A 546 -10.85 -26.99 15.75
CA GLN A 546 -10.72 -26.75 17.18
C GLN A 546 -12.11 -26.68 17.85
N TRP A 547 -13.09 -26.00 17.27
CA TRP A 547 -14.42 -25.87 17.81
C TRP A 547 -15.20 -27.17 17.75
N GLN A 548 -15.07 -27.96 16.68
CA GLN A 548 -15.63 -29.29 16.59
C GLN A 548 -15.11 -30.20 17.71
N ALA A 549 -13.81 -30.18 17.94
CA ALA A 549 -13.24 -30.97 19.05
C ALA A 549 -13.70 -30.47 20.41
N GLU A 550 -13.84 -29.15 20.59
CA GLU A 550 -14.32 -28.58 21.86
C GLU A 550 -15.79 -28.95 22.17
N ILE A 551 -16.64 -29.04 21.13
CA ILE A 551 -18.05 -29.45 21.31
C ILE A 551 -18.24 -30.97 21.41
N GLY A 552 -17.16 -31.76 21.21
CA GLY A 552 -17.19 -33.24 21.33
C GLY A 552 -17.08 -33.99 19.99
N GLN A 553 -17.03 -33.28 18.84
CA GLN A 553 -16.88 -33.88 17.51
C GLN A 553 -15.39 -33.98 17.11
N VAL A 554 -14.60 -34.68 17.95
CA VAL A 554 -13.14 -34.71 17.82
C VAL A 554 -12.70 -35.34 16.48
N ASP A 555 -13.41 -36.34 15.99
CA ASP A 555 -13.08 -37.04 14.72
C ASP A 555 -13.25 -36.12 13.51
N GLU A 556 -14.28 -35.32 13.49
CA GLU A 556 -14.49 -34.31 12.43
C GLU A 556 -13.44 -33.21 12.49
N GLY A 557 -13.07 -32.80 13.71
CA GLY A 557 -11.96 -31.86 13.90
C GLY A 557 -10.63 -32.40 13.37
N ILE A 558 -10.30 -33.67 13.64
CA ILE A 558 -9.10 -34.33 13.13
C ILE A 558 -9.09 -34.37 11.60
N LYS A 559 -10.20 -34.77 10.94
CA LYS A 559 -10.31 -34.81 9.49
C LYS A 559 -10.01 -33.44 8.84
N LEU A 560 -10.54 -32.35 9.42
CA LEU A 560 -10.26 -30.99 8.95
C LEU A 560 -8.78 -30.62 9.14
N ALA A 561 -8.20 -30.96 10.28
CA ALA A 561 -6.81 -30.67 10.56
C ALA A 561 -5.85 -31.48 9.65
N GLU A 562 -6.15 -32.77 9.38
CA GLU A 562 -5.42 -33.60 8.41
C GLU A 562 -5.46 -33.02 7.01
N LYS A 563 -6.64 -32.58 6.55
CA LYS A 563 -6.77 -31.89 5.26
C LYS A 563 -5.93 -30.61 5.22
N ALA A 564 -5.98 -29.81 6.28
CA ALA A 564 -5.18 -28.58 6.35
C ALA A 564 -3.67 -28.87 6.33
N VAL A 565 -3.20 -29.93 7.00
CA VAL A 565 -1.81 -30.37 6.95
C VAL A 565 -1.43 -30.83 5.54
N LYS A 566 -2.29 -31.58 4.84
CA LYS A 566 -2.06 -32.02 3.46
C LYS A 566 -1.92 -30.82 2.52
N ASP A 567 -2.75 -29.82 2.70
CA ASP A 567 -2.74 -28.61 1.87
C ASP A 567 -1.54 -27.68 2.20
N SER A 568 -1.08 -27.69 3.47
CA SER A 568 -0.08 -26.74 4.01
C SER A 568 0.86 -27.38 5.03
N SER A 569 1.54 -28.46 4.65
CA SER A 569 2.39 -29.28 5.55
C SER A 569 3.60 -28.54 6.16
N SER A 570 4.00 -27.40 5.58
CA SER A 570 5.12 -26.57 6.03
C SER A 570 4.68 -25.34 6.83
N GLN A 571 3.44 -25.32 7.30
CA GLN A 571 2.96 -24.30 8.25
C GLN A 571 2.89 -24.86 9.66
N VAL A 572 3.22 -24.04 10.65
CA VAL A 572 3.25 -24.44 12.07
C VAL A 572 1.84 -24.74 12.59
N ARG A 573 0.89 -23.93 12.28
CA ARG A 573 -0.46 -23.97 12.85
C ARG A 573 -1.27 -25.24 12.49
N PRO A 574 -1.32 -25.70 11.22
CA PRO A 574 -2.00 -26.94 10.87
C PRO A 574 -1.43 -28.16 11.62
N LEU A 575 -0.10 -28.24 11.69
CA LEU A 575 0.58 -29.32 12.42
C LEU A 575 0.29 -29.25 13.93
N ALA A 576 0.35 -28.07 14.54
CA ALA A 576 0.09 -27.89 15.96
C ALA A 576 -1.34 -28.29 16.35
N VAL A 577 -2.34 -27.89 15.55
CA VAL A 577 -3.75 -28.26 15.78
C VAL A 577 -3.93 -29.77 15.62
N LEU A 578 -3.39 -30.38 14.58
CA LEU A 578 -3.51 -31.82 14.37
C LEU A 578 -2.86 -32.62 15.51
N VAL A 579 -1.66 -32.25 15.94
CA VAL A 579 -0.96 -32.90 17.06
C VAL A 579 -1.78 -32.83 18.36
N ASP A 580 -2.34 -31.65 18.68
CA ASP A 580 -3.18 -31.47 19.88
C ASP A 580 -4.43 -32.34 19.84
N LEU A 581 -5.14 -32.39 18.70
CA LEU A 581 -6.37 -33.18 18.56
C LEU A 581 -6.10 -34.68 18.59
N LEU A 582 -5.06 -35.17 17.91
CA LEU A 582 -4.66 -36.60 17.97
C LEU A 582 -4.25 -37.00 19.41
N TRP A 583 -3.49 -36.12 20.08
CA TRP A 583 -3.06 -36.36 21.45
C TRP A 583 -4.26 -36.46 22.41
N LYS A 584 -5.24 -35.57 22.31
CA LYS A 584 -6.46 -35.57 23.10
C LYS A 584 -7.32 -36.78 22.84
N LYS A 585 -7.42 -37.26 21.61
CA LYS A 585 -8.15 -38.46 21.23
C LYS A 585 -7.49 -39.76 21.75
N GLY A 586 -6.21 -39.71 22.09
CA GLY A 586 -5.43 -40.86 22.50
C GLY A 586 -4.60 -41.51 21.37
N ASN A 587 -4.63 -41.00 20.17
CA ASN A 587 -3.82 -41.46 19.02
C ASN A 587 -2.37 -40.98 19.17
N LYS A 588 -1.70 -41.48 20.23
CA LYS A 588 -0.40 -40.95 20.69
C LYS A 588 0.71 -41.13 19.69
N ASP A 589 0.77 -42.24 18.94
CA ASP A 589 1.86 -42.49 17.99
C ASP A 589 1.78 -41.65 16.75
N GLU A 590 0.55 -41.42 16.21
CA GLU A 590 0.37 -40.47 15.11
C GLU A 590 0.64 -39.04 15.58
N ALA A 591 0.25 -38.68 16.81
CA ALA A 591 0.58 -37.36 17.37
C ALA A 591 2.10 -37.15 17.45
N LYS A 592 2.88 -38.13 17.92
CA LYS A 592 4.36 -38.08 17.97
C LYS A 592 4.99 -37.94 16.58
N LYS A 593 4.44 -38.64 15.58
CA LYS A 593 4.90 -38.59 14.19
C LYS A 593 4.74 -37.20 13.60
N HIS A 594 3.55 -36.60 13.72
CA HIS A 594 3.29 -35.23 13.27
C HIS A 594 4.08 -34.21 14.10
N PHE A 595 4.30 -34.44 15.39
CA PHE A 595 5.12 -33.59 16.24
C PHE A 595 6.57 -33.54 15.78
N SER A 596 7.14 -34.67 15.34
CA SER A 596 8.51 -34.71 14.75
C SER A 596 8.61 -33.80 13.50
N THR A 597 7.56 -33.71 12.69
CA THR A 597 7.50 -32.77 11.56
C THR A 597 7.38 -31.33 12.06
N LEU A 598 6.53 -31.10 13.07
CA LEU A 598 6.34 -29.77 13.66
C LEU A 598 7.64 -29.22 14.27
N GLN A 599 8.46 -30.04 14.92
CA GLN A 599 9.76 -29.61 15.47
C GLN A 599 10.66 -28.93 14.44
N LYS A 600 10.66 -29.43 13.20
CA LYS A 600 11.45 -28.90 12.08
C LYS A 600 10.78 -27.65 11.48
N THR A 601 9.45 -27.69 11.35
CA THR A 601 8.68 -26.58 10.76
C THR A 601 8.67 -25.36 11.67
N ALA A 602 8.65 -25.55 12.97
CA ALA A 602 8.54 -24.52 14.00
C ALA A 602 9.90 -23.96 14.45
N ASN A 603 10.95 -24.03 13.63
CA ASN A 603 12.33 -23.64 13.98
C ASN A 603 12.46 -22.21 14.56
N ALA A 604 11.55 -21.29 14.22
CA ALA A 604 11.53 -19.91 14.71
C ALA A 604 10.23 -19.56 15.47
N ALA A 605 9.37 -20.55 15.77
CA ALA A 605 8.04 -20.29 16.35
C ALA A 605 8.12 -19.89 17.84
N ASP A 606 7.12 -19.11 18.28
CA ASP A 606 6.95 -18.67 19.67
C ASP A 606 6.28 -19.78 20.51
N LEU A 607 7.09 -20.63 21.13
CA LEU A 607 6.62 -21.80 21.90
C LEU A 607 5.75 -21.48 23.09
N ASN A 608 5.79 -20.25 23.60
CA ASN A 608 4.99 -19.78 24.72
C ASN A 608 3.56 -19.33 24.31
N THR A 609 3.24 -19.34 23.02
CA THR A 609 1.86 -19.10 22.58
C THR A 609 0.93 -20.18 23.10
N PRO A 610 -0.32 -19.88 23.50
CA PRO A 610 -1.25 -20.86 24.05
C PRO A 610 -1.42 -22.11 23.19
N MET A 611 -1.37 -21.96 21.86
CA MET A 611 -1.49 -23.06 20.91
C MET A 611 -0.30 -24.03 20.98
N LEU A 612 0.93 -23.54 21.05
CA LEU A 612 2.14 -24.35 21.08
C LEU A 612 2.46 -24.84 22.50
N ALA A 613 2.18 -24.04 23.52
CA ALA A 613 2.37 -24.42 24.92
C ALA A 613 1.54 -25.68 25.32
N LYS A 614 0.36 -25.87 24.73
CA LYS A 614 -0.46 -27.08 24.90
C LYS A 614 0.23 -28.38 24.49
N LEU A 615 1.27 -28.30 23.66
CA LEU A 615 2.00 -29.46 23.16
C LEU A 615 3.12 -29.95 24.09
N ALA A 616 3.35 -29.29 25.24
CA ALA A 616 4.31 -29.71 26.25
C ALA A 616 4.22 -31.20 26.65
N PRO A 617 3.00 -31.78 26.84
CA PRO A 617 2.88 -33.23 27.13
C PRO A 617 3.40 -34.12 26.00
N VAL A 618 3.21 -33.72 24.74
CA VAL A 618 3.70 -34.44 23.56
C VAL A 618 5.22 -34.35 23.51
N ALA A 619 5.76 -33.14 23.69
CA ALA A 619 7.20 -32.89 23.72
C ALA A 619 7.90 -33.75 24.80
N LYS A 620 7.34 -33.79 26.00
CA LYS A 620 7.81 -34.67 27.10
C LYS A 620 7.77 -36.15 26.71
N ALA A 621 6.71 -36.60 26.05
CA ALA A 621 6.53 -38.03 25.68
C ALA A 621 7.48 -38.48 24.59
N VAL A 622 8.10 -37.59 23.81
CA VAL A 622 9.16 -37.87 22.85
C VAL A 622 10.57 -37.59 23.40
N GLY A 623 10.70 -37.23 24.68
CA GLY A 623 11.97 -36.89 25.30
C GLY A 623 12.62 -35.59 24.81
N ALA A 624 11.86 -34.71 24.23
CA ALA A 624 12.34 -33.41 23.75
C ALA A 624 12.67 -32.45 24.90
N LYS A 625 13.63 -31.55 24.67
CA LYS A 625 13.93 -30.43 25.60
C LYS A 625 12.75 -29.46 25.71
N THR A 626 12.84 -28.54 26.67
CA THR A 626 11.85 -27.43 26.81
C THR A 626 11.73 -26.63 25.51
N ASP A 627 12.88 -26.27 24.93
CA ASP A 627 12.93 -25.79 23.54
C ASP A 627 13.04 -27.01 22.63
N TRP A 628 11.92 -27.43 22.08
CA TRP A 628 11.81 -28.61 21.24
C TRP A 628 11.99 -28.29 19.73
N ARG A 629 12.29 -27.04 19.38
CA ARG A 629 12.55 -26.64 18.01
C ARG A 629 13.81 -27.27 17.47
N LEU A 630 13.79 -27.61 16.19
CA LEU A 630 14.96 -28.07 15.47
C LEU A 630 15.38 -27.02 14.44
N PRO A 631 16.69 -26.77 14.28
CA PRO A 631 17.16 -25.80 13.30
C PRO A 631 16.80 -26.26 11.88
N ASP A 632 16.57 -25.28 10.99
CA ASP A 632 16.39 -25.53 9.56
C ASP A 632 17.75 -25.97 8.96
N PRO A 633 17.81 -27.07 8.20
CA PRO A 633 19.04 -27.45 7.57
C PRO A 633 19.52 -26.43 6.55
N PRO A 634 20.83 -26.25 6.36
CA PRO A 634 21.37 -25.39 5.31
C PRO A 634 20.83 -25.80 3.93
N LYS A 635 20.54 -24.80 3.09
CA LYS A 635 20.07 -24.98 1.72
C LYS A 635 20.99 -24.21 0.78
N GLU A 636 21.38 -24.83 -0.32
CA GLU A 636 22.34 -24.24 -1.29
C GLU A 636 21.66 -23.27 -2.28
N ASP A 637 20.32 -23.29 -2.36
CA ASP A 637 19.53 -22.54 -3.35
C ASP A 637 18.91 -21.23 -2.81
N LEU A 638 19.53 -20.63 -1.78
CA LEU A 638 19.01 -19.43 -1.13
C LEU A 638 19.73 -18.13 -1.53
N GLY A 639 20.89 -18.26 -2.18
CA GLY A 639 21.76 -17.10 -2.47
C GLY A 639 22.35 -16.46 -1.20
N ASP A 640 23.01 -15.34 -1.38
CA ASP A 640 23.59 -14.60 -0.27
C ASP A 640 22.51 -13.94 0.60
N ARG A 641 22.61 -14.17 1.90
CA ARG A 641 21.69 -13.64 2.91
C ARG A 641 22.50 -12.94 4.00
N PRO A 642 22.64 -11.61 3.93
CA PRO A 642 23.30 -10.86 4.98
C PRO A 642 22.50 -10.96 6.30
N PRO A 643 23.12 -10.73 7.46
CA PRO A 643 22.41 -10.62 8.73
C PRO A 643 21.28 -9.57 8.61
N LEU A 644 20.06 -9.95 8.99
CA LEU A 644 18.87 -9.08 8.81
C LEU A 644 19.00 -7.70 9.48
N ASN A 645 19.71 -7.61 10.61
CA ASN A 645 19.94 -6.35 11.32
C ASN A 645 20.85 -5.38 10.54
N GLU A 646 21.65 -5.85 9.60
CA GLU A 646 22.48 -5.01 8.73
C GLU A 646 21.64 -4.35 7.62
N LEU A 647 20.50 -4.94 7.25
CA LEU A 647 19.58 -4.39 6.24
C LEU A 647 18.72 -3.24 6.77
N GLY A 648 18.53 -3.15 8.09
CA GLY A 648 17.76 -2.08 8.71
C GLY A 648 16.95 -2.53 9.93
N PRO A 649 16.18 -1.61 10.54
CA PRO A 649 15.36 -1.92 11.70
C PRO A 649 14.14 -2.76 11.30
N PHE A 650 13.66 -3.60 12.24
CA PHE A 650 12.47 -4.46 12.04
C PHE A 650 11.18 -3.65 11.83
N ARG A 651 11.11 -2.44 12.39
CA ARG A 651 9.95 -1.54 12.30
C ARG A 651 10.37 -0.16 11.84
N TRP A 652 9.48 0.52 11.11
CA TRP A 652 9.62 1.94 10.89
C TRP A 652 9.41 2.71 12.21
N GLN A 653 10.19 3.78 12.39
CA GLN A 653 10.11 4.69 13.53
C GLN A 653 10.14 6.13 13.05
N PRO A 654 9.37 7.03 13.69
CA PRO A 654 9.39 8.45 13.38
C PRO A 654 10.77 9.06 13.68
N TYR A 655 11.23 9.95 12.82
CA TYR A 655 12.50 10.63 12.97
C TYR A 655 12.38 11.86 13.88
N GLN A 656 13.53 12.35 14.41
CA GLN A 656 13.60 13.57 15.22
C GLN A 656 13.39 14.78 14.32
N ALA A 657 12.48 15.70 14.71
CA ALA A 657 12.31 16.97 14.03
C ALA A 657 13.61 17.81 14.12
N PRO A 658 13.95 18.57 13.08
CA PRO A 658 15.02 19.54 13.14
C PRO A 658 14.76 20.59 14.23
N THR A 659 15.83 21.13 14.83
CA THR A 659 15.74 22.34 15.67
C THR A 659 15.49 23.55 14.78
N TRP A 660 14.74 24.54 15.28
CA TRP A 660 14.42 25.73 14.50
C TRP A 660 14.21 26.95 15.39
N GLY A 661 14.36 28.13 14.79
CA GLY A 661 14.03 29.40 15.42
C GLY A 661 13.58 30.39 14.35
N ALA A 662 12.39 30.98 14.53
CA ALA A 662 11.78 31.93 13.61
C ALA A 662 11.40 33.22 14.33
N LYS A 663 11.20 34.31 13.62
CA LYS A 663 10.87 35.60 14.22
C LYS A 663 9.36 35.84 14.22
N SER A 664 8.81 36.26 15.34
CA SER A 664 7.43 36.77 15.44
C SER A 664 7.30 38.15 14.74
N PRO A 665 6.08 38.63 14.47
CA PRO A 665 5.86 39.94 13.86
C PRO A 665 6.47 41.13 14.61
N ASP A 666 6.66 41.04 15.95
CA ASP A 666 7.35 42.03 16.77
C ASP A 666 8.88 41.84 16.76
N GLY A 667 9.40 40.94 15.93
CA GLY A 667 10.84 40.72 15.75
C GLY A 667 11.51 39.83 16.81
N LYS A 668 10.76 39.30 17.78
CA LYS A 668 11.32 38.40 18.81
C LYS A 668 11.56 37.00 18.20
N LEU A 669 12.65 36.39 18.64
CA LEU A 669 12.93 34.99 18.29
C LEU A 669 11.99 34.07 19.07
N VAL A 670 11.28 33.18 18.34
CA VAL A 670 10.52 32.05 18.87
C VAL A 670 11.31 30.80 18.54
N ALA A 671 11.79 30.11 19.55
CA ALA A 671 12.59 28.91 19.39
C ALA A 671 11.72 27.64 19.43
N GLY A 672 12.10 26.62 18.69
CA GLY A 672 11.40 25.34 18.68
C GLY A 672 11.36 24.65 20.05
N GLU A 673 12.35 24.94 20.90
CA GLU A 673 12.48 24.46 22.27
C GLU A 673 11.39 24.99 23.22
N GLU A 674 10.74 26.12 22.88
CA GLU A 674 9.60 26.64 23.65
C GLU A 674 8.38 25.70 23.63
N PHE A 675 8.35 24.79 22.67
CA PHE A 675 7.29 23.77 22.50
C PHE A 675 7.72 22.39 23.04
N ASP A 676 8.88 22.27 23.69
CA ASP A 676 9.34 20.97 24.19
C ASP A 676 8.38 20.38 25.22
N GLY A 677 8.17 19.07 25.12
CA GLY A 677 7.21 18.36 25.96
C GLY A 677 5.75 18.51 25.51
N LYS A 678 5.46 19.28 24.44
CA LYS A 678 4.12 19.46 23.91
C LYS A 678 4.01 19.03 22.44
N PRO A 679 2.94 18.35 22.06
CA PRO A 679 2.64 18.12 20.63
C PRO A 679 2.36 19.44 19.91
N ARG A 680 2.77 19.51 18.63
CA ARG A 680 2.56 20.71 17.82
C ARG A 680 2.35 20.41 16.35
N ILE A 681 1.57 21.26 15.68
CA ILE A 681 1.49 21.37 14.23
C ILE A 681 2.38 22.54 13.81
N ILE A 682 3.24 22.30 12.81
CA ILE A 682 3.99 23.35 12.11
C ILE A 682 3.51 23.39 10.67
N ILE A 683 3.05 24.58 10.22
CA ILE A 683 2.64 24.84 8.85
C ILE A 683 3.71 25.71 8.19
N PHE A 684 4.29 25.24 7.08
CA PHE A 684 5.18 26.00 6.21
C PHE A 684 4.36 26.54 5.04
N TYR A 685 4.24 27.84 4.94
CA TYR A 685 3.49 28.53 3.88
C TYR A 685 4.35 29.58 3.16
N LEU A 686 4.02 29.88 1.92
CA LEU A 686 4.90 30.68 1.05
C LEU A 686 4.67 32.19 1.14
N GLY A 687 3.83 32.62 2.07
CA GLY A 687 3.53 34.02 2.35
C GLY A 687 2.15 34.48 1.91
N PHE A 688 1.83 35.76 2.19
CA PHE A 688 0.53 36.36 1.86
C PHE A 688 0.28 36.55 0.35
N GLY A 689 1.33 36.53 -0.47
CA GLY A 689 1.23 36.52 -1.93
C GLY A 689 0.72 35.22 -2.55
N CYS A 690 0.59 34.16 -1.75
CA CYS A 690 0.12 32.84 -2.20
C CYS A 690 -1.34 32.61 -1.75
N LEU A 691 -2.32 32.67 -2.68
CA LEU A 691 -3.75 32.50 -2.36
C LEU A 691 -4.06 31.16 -1.69
N HIS A 692 -3.47 30.07 -2.17
CA HIS A 692 -3.68 28.74 -1.59
C HIS A 692 -3.12 28.63 -0.16
N CYS A 693 -2.05 29.39 0.15
CA CYS A 693 -1.51 29.47 1.52
C CYS A 693 -2.51 30.15 2.46
N ILE A 694 -3.11 31.24 2.01
CA ILE A 694 -4.09 31.97 2.79
C ILE A 694 -5.35 31.11 3.02
N GLU A 695 -5.78 30.38 2.00
CA GLU A 695 -6.86 29.39 2.14
C GLU A 695 -6.53 28.32 3.20
N GLN A 696 -5.30 27.82 3.26
CA GLN A 696 -4.86 26.90 4.30
C GLN A 696 -4.97 27.52 5.68
N ILE A 697 -4.42 28.72 5.88
CA ILE A 697 -4.48 29.43 7.16
C ILE A 697 -5.94 29.66 7.57
N HIS A 698 -6.81 30.02 6.63
CA HIS A 698 -8.25 30.15 6.86
C HIS A 698 -8.93 28.88 7.35
N LYS A 699 -8.56 27.73 6.81
CA LYS A 699 -9.13 26.44 7.22
C LYS A 699 -8.63 25.98 8.61
N PHE A 700 -7.41 26.35 8.98
CA PHE A 700 -6.84 25.99 10.28
C PHE A 700 -7.24 26.98 11.39
N SER A 701 -7.41 28.27 11.09
CA SER A 701 -7.66 29.31 12.07
C SER A 701 -8.93 29.10 12.92
N PRO A 702 -10.10 28.70 12.38
CA PRO A 702 -11.29 28.39 13.18
C PRO A 702 -11.11 27.20 14.12
N LEU A 703 -10.26 26.24 13.76
CA LEU A 703 -10.00 25.01 14.55
C LEU A 703 -8.87 25.20 15.57
N TYR A 704 -8.25 26.40 15.66
CA TYR A 704 -7.12 26.65 16.55
C TYR A 704 -7.43 26.30 18.01
N ASP A 705 -8.59 26.71 18.52
CA ASP A 705 -9.04 26.39 19.87
C ASP A 705 -9.28 24.90 20.08
N ASP A 706 -9.71 24.17 19.06
CA ASP A 706 -9.95 22.73 19.17
C ASP A 706 -8.62 21.94 19.18
N TYR A 707 -7.61 22.42 18.44
CA TYR A 707 -6.24 21.91 18.58
C TYR A 707 -5.69 22.18 20.00
N LYS A 708 -5.87 23.40 20.52
CA LYS A 708 -5.46 23.77 21.89
C LYS A 708 -6.15 22.91 22.95
N LYS A 709 -7.47 22.68 22.85
CA LYS A 709 -8.21 21.78 23.74
C LYS A 709 -7.71 20.34 23.67
N ALA A 710 -7.20 19.91 22.50
CA ALA A 710 -6.54 18.62 22.33
C ALA A 710 -5.10 18.57 22.84
N GLY A 711 -4.57 19.68 23.41
CA GLY A 711 -3.19 19.80 23.90
C GLY A 711 -2.16 19.91 22.78
N ILE A 712 -2.55 20.40 21.61
CA ILE A 712 -1.70 20.53 20.42
C ILE A 712 -1.53 22.03 20.11
N ASP A 713 -0.30 22.50 20.11
CA ASP A 713 0.03 23.85 19.66
C ASP A 713 0.04 23.89 18.11
N VAL A 714 -0.33 25.04 17.51
CA VAL A 714 -0.26 25.27 16.07
C VAL A 714 0.52 26.53 15.81
N VAL A 715 1.49 26.48 14.89
CA VAL A 715 2.30 27.61 14.45
C VAL A 715 2.51 27.56 12.95
N ALA A 716 2.51 28.72 12.28
CA ALA A 716 2.77 28.80 10.84
C ALA A 716 4.03 29.65 10.58
N ILE A 717 4.89 29.18 9.69
CA ILE A 717 6.19 29.78 9.34
C ILE A 717 6.18 30.14 7.86
N SER A 718 6.41 31.41 7.52
CA SER A 718 6.43 31.90 6.13
C SER A 718 7.85 32.12 5.60
N THR A 719 7.95 32.20 4.29
CA THR A 719 9.17 32.60 3.58
C THR A 719 9.45 34.11 3.62
N GLU A 720 8.54 34.89 4.20
CA GLU A 720 8.58 36.35 4.25
C GLU A 720 9.53 36.86 5.32
N THR A 721 10.12 38.03 5.11
CA THR A 721 10.80 38.81 6.15
C THR A 721 9.78 39.28 7.20
N VAL A 722 10.23 39.79 8.33
CA VAL A 722 9.33 40.36 9.39
C VAL A 722 8.55 41.54 8.83
N GLU A 723 9.14 42.35 7.99
CA GLU A 723 8.54 43.53 7.35
C GLU A 723 7.43 43.11 6.40
N GLU A 724 7.69 42.17 5.49
CA GLU A 724 6.72 41.62 4.54
C GLU A 724 5.56 40.93 5.26
N LEU A 725 5.85 40.12 6.30
CA LEU A 725 4.83 39.48 7.13
C LEU A 725 3.89 40.52 7.80
N ASN A 726 4.44 41.61 8.35
CA ASN A 726 3.63 42.68 8.96
C ASN A 726 2.80 43.43 7.94
N GLU A 727 3.35 43.68 6.73
CA GLU A 727 2.59 44.28 5.64
C GLU A 727 1.44 43.36 5.18
N GLY A 728 1.70 42.07 5.02
CA GLY A 728 0.69 41.04 4.70
C GLY A 728 -0.43 41.02 5.73
N LEU A 729 -0.11 40.94 7.03
CA LEU A 729 -1.10 40.98 8.13
C LEU A 729 -1.94 42.22 8.12
N LYS A 730 -1.36 43.38 7.87
CA LYS A 730 -2.06 44.67 7.80
C LYS A 730 -3.02 44.73 6.61
N ASN A 731 -2.61 44.25 5.45
CA ASN A 731 -3.38 44.29 4.21
C ASN A 731 -4.49 43.22 4.20
N TYR A 732 -4.31 42.11 4.88
CA TYR A 732 -5.29 41.03 4.96
C TYR A 732 -6.54 41.44 5.75
N GLY A 733 -6.42 42.19 6.82
CA GLY A 733 -7.52 42.85 7.57
C GLY A 733 -8.43 41.94 8.38
N GLU A 734 -8.29 40.63 8.32
CA GLU A 734 -9.03 39.65 9.12
C GLU A 734 -8.17 39.08 10.27
N ALA A 735 -8.81 38.65 11.36
CA ALA A 735 -8.11 38.07 12.49
C ALA A 735 -7.66 36.63 12.17
N ILE A 736 -6.36 36.40 12.29
CA ILE A 736 -5.75 35.05 12.23
C ILE A 736 -5.39 34.63 13.65
N ASN A 737 -5.99 33.52 14.12
CA ASN A 737 -5.78 33.04 15.50
C ASN A 737 -4.45 32.26 15.66
N ILE A 738 -3.87 31.79 14.56
CA ILE A 738 -2.63 31.02 14.56
C ILE A 738 -1.44 31.97 14.65
N PRO A 739 -0.45 31.74 15.52
CA PRO A 739 0.82 32.47 15.53
C PRO A 739 1.54 32.33 14.18
N LEU A 740 1.82 33.45 13.52
CA LEU A 740 2.57 33.51 12.27
C LEU A 740 4.01 33.95 12.55
N LEU A 741 4.98 33.26 11.96
CA LEU A 741 6.39 33.50 12.12
C LEU A 741 7.09 33.71 10.77
N SER A 742 8.12 34.55 10.77
CA SER A 742 8.95 34.86 9.61
C SER A 742 10.19 33.97 9.54
N ASN A 743 10.51 33.43 8.36
CA ASN A 743 11.77 32.80 8.01
C ASN A 743 12.29 33.34 6.65
N GLY A 744 12.57 34.61 6.54
CA GLY A 744 12.97 35.27 5.31
C GLY A 744 14.22 34.69 4.64
N ASP A 745 15.16 34.11 5.40
CA ASP A 745 16.33 33.41 4.90
C ASP A 745 16.07 31.95 4.43
N LYS A 746 14.84 31.44 4.67
CA LYS A 746 14.33 30.13 4.23
C LYS A 746 15.14 28.92 4.73
N HIS A 747 16.02 29.10 5.73
CA HIS A 747 16.85 27.99 6.22
C HIS A 747 16.04 26.89 6.91
N ILE A 748 14.93 27.23 7.61
CA ILE A 748 14.05 26.26 8.28
C ILE A 748 13.33 25.41 7.24
N PHE A 749 12.87 26.01 6.13
CA PHE A 749 12.28 25.28 5.01
C PHE A 749 13.22 24.19 4.47
N LYS A 750 14.50 24.53 4.26
CA LYS A 750 15.54 23.57 3.83
C LYS A 750 15.77 22.46 4.88
N GLN A 751 15.82 22.80 6.16
CA GLN A 751 16.01 21.83 7.26
C GLN A 751 14.83 20.82 7.34
N PHE A 752 13.60 21.27 7.13
CA PHE A 752 12.40 20.44 7.11
C PHE A 752 12.15 19.79 5.75
N ARG A 753 13.02 20.03 4.75
CA ARG A 753 12.89 19.54 3.37
C ARG A 753 11.65 20.06 2.65
N CYS A 754 11.04 21.15 3.12
CA CYS A 754 10.03 21.93 2.40
C CYS A 754 10.72 22.76 1.30
N TRP A 755 11.47 22.06 0.43
CA TRP A 755 12.35 22.67 -0.55
C TRP A 755 12.46 21.81 -1.79
N ASP A 756 12.36 22.46 -2.94
CA ASP A 756 12.70 21.84 -4.22
C ASP A 756 14.19 22.02 -4.48
N ASP A 757 14.94 20.95 -4.35
CA ASP A 757 16.38 20.95 -4.59
C ASP A 757 16.70 21.05 -6.09
N PHE A 758 15.76 20.75 -7.01
CA PHE A 758 15.98 20.83 -8.45
C PHE A 758 15.83 22.26 -8.97
N GLU A 759 14.88 23.02 -8.43
CA GLU A 759 14.53 24.37 -8.88
C GLU A 759 14.90 25.46 -7.86
N ASP A 760 15.51 25.08 -6.73
CA ASP A 760 15.95 25.97 -5.63
C ASP A 760 14.83 26.89 -5.10
N GLN A 761 13.64 26.32 -4.85
CA GLN A 761 12.46 27.06 -4.38
C GLN A 761 11.76 26.40 -3.19
N PRO A 762 11.05 27.16 -2.34
CA PRO A 762 10.31 26.61 -1.23
C PRO A 762 9.06 25.85 -1.66
N LEU A 763 8.67 24.85 -0.84
CA LEU A 763 7.45 24.06 -0.96
C LEU A 763 6.59 24.24 0.28
N HIS A 764 5.28 23.97 0.15
CA HIS A 764 4.40 23.87 1.29
C HIS A 764 4.76 22.66 2.16
N GLY A 765 4.57 22.81 3.48
CA GLY A 765 4.77 21.70 4.42
C GLY A 765 3.81 21.79 5.60
N THR A 766 3.33 20.65 6.06
CA THR A 766 2.54 20.54 7.29
C THR A 766 3.03 19.34 8.08
N PHE A 767 3.33 19.53 9.37
CA PHE A 767 3.94 18.53 10.23
C PHE A 767 3.21 18.40 11.56
N LEU A 768 2.99 17.16 12.02
CA LEU A 768 2.69 16.88 13.42
C LEU A 768 3.96 16.39 14.11
N ILE A 769 4.36 17.06 15.17
CA ILE A 769 5.49 16.70 16.02
C ILE A 769 4.95 16.35 17.41
N ASP A 770 5.33 15.20 17.96
CA ASP A 770 4.87 14.76 19.27
C ASP A 770 5.66 15.41 20.44
N HIS A 771 5.26 15.11 21.69
CA HIS A 771 5.88 15.61 22.92
C HIS A 771 7.36 15.20 23.09
N ARG A 772 7.85 14.23 22.30
CA ARG A 772 9.26 13.79 22.29
C ARG A 772 10.05 14.42 21.13
N GLY A 773 9.44 15.35 20.40
CA GLY A 773 10.05 15.99 19.23
C GLY A 773 10.10 15.09 17.99
N LYS A 774 9.31 14.00 17.92
CA LYS A 774 9.28 13.10 16.77
C LYS A 774 8.24 13.53 15.76
N VAL A 775 8.60 13.52 14.46
CA VAL A 775 7.66 13.79 13.37
C VAL A 775 6.77 12.56 13.18
N ARG A 776 5.50 12.70 13.59
CA ARG A 776 4.50 11.62 13.55
C ARG A 776 3.70 11.65 12.25
N TRP A 777 3.59 12.80 11.61
CA TRP A 777 2.89 13.02 10.35
C TRP A 777 3.52 14.16 9.58
N GLN A 778 3.54 14.08 8.26
CA GLN A 778 3.96 15.18 7.40
C GLN A 778 3.28 15.11 6.03
N ASP A 779 3.08 16.28 5.45
CA ASP A 779 2.84 16.49 4.02
C ASP A 779 3.77 17.58 3.51
N ILE A 780 4.50 17.29 2.42
CA ILE A 780 5.35 18.25 1.70
C ILE A 780 4.92 18.19 0.24
N SER A 781 4.39 19.28 -0.28
CA SER A 781 3.77 19.30 -1.61
C SER A 781 3.89 20.67 -2.27
N TYR A 782 3.65 20.72 -3.58
CA TYR A 782 3.48 21.97 -4.34
C TYR A 782 2.18 22.69 -3.98
N GLU A 783 1.19 21.98 -3.45
CA GLU A 783 -0.06 22.52 -2.90
C GLU A 783 -0.10 22.37 -1.38
N PRO A 784 -0.66 23.30 -0.62
CA PRO A 784 -0.80 23.18 0.82
C PRO A 784 -1.80 22.11 1.24
N PHE A 785 -1.57 21.49 2.39
CA PHE A 785 -2.53 20.54 2.97
C PHE A 785 -3.69 21.26 3.63
N ASN A 786 -4.89 21.17 3.05
CA ASN A 786 -6.05 21.98 3.40
C ASN A 786 -7.09 21.28 4.32
N ASP A 787 -6.92 19.98 4.64
CA ASP A 787 -7.89 19.23 5.46
C ASP A 787 -7.52 19.29 6.96
N ALA A 788 -7.81 20.43 7.57
CA ALA A 788 -7.49 20.70 8.98
C ALA A 788 -8.28 19.81 9.95
N GLU A 789 -9.52 19.42 9.62
CA GLU A 789 -10.34 18.53 10.44
C GLU A 789 -9.79 17.11 10.44
N PHE A 790 -9.42 16.61 9.27
CA PHE A 790 -8.73 15.31 9.16
C PHE A 790 -7.46 15.32 10.01
N LEU A 791 -6.62 16.37 9.89
CA LEU A 791 -5.35 16.42 10.63
C LEU A 791 -5.58 16.48 12.14
N LEU A 792 -6.58 17.19 12.63
CA LEU A 792 -6.93 17.20 14.05
C LEU A 792 -7.33 15.80 14.55
N LYS A 793 -8.17 15.09 13.80
CA LYS A 793 -8.59 13.72 14.09
C LYS A 793 -7.41 12.75 14.08
N GLU A 794 -6.57 12.84 13.06
CA GLU A 794 -5.37 12.00 12.91
C GLU A 794 -4.32 12.29 13.98
N SER A 795 -4.13 13.57 14.34
CA SER A 795 -3.24 13.96 15.43
C SER A 795 -3.66 13.34 16.76
N LYS A 796 -4.94 13.41 17.10
CA LYS A 796 -5.49 12.74 18.30
C LYS A 796 -5.24 11.23 18.27
N ARG A 797 -5.44 10.59 17.12
CA ARG A 797 -5.18 9.16 16.94
C ARG A 797 -3.70 8.81 17.15
N LEU A 798 -2.79 9.52 16.46
CA LEU A 798 -1.36 9.24 16.52
C LEU A 798 -0.75 9.52 17.90
N LEU A 799 -1.21 10.57 18.58
CA LEU A 799 -0.73 10.92 19.91
C LEU A 799 -1.26 9.98 21.01
N ALA A 800 -2.38 9.30 20.79
CA ALA A 800 -2.90 8.26 21.68
C ALA A 800 -2.15 6.91 21.52
N LEU A 801 -1.43 6.70 20.42
CA LEU A 801 -0.64 5.49 20.18
C LEU A 801 0.74 5.60 20.85
N PRO A 802 1.32 4.48 21.35
CA PRO A 802 2.61 4.47 22.05
C PRO A 802 3.79 4.89 21.15
#